data_d12031fcba20ccde8e8d8405235668d1
#
_entry.id   d12031fcba20ccde8e8d8405235668d1
#
_cell.length_a   1.000
_cell.length_b   1.000
_cell.length_c   1.000
_cell.angle_alpha   90.00
_cell.angle_beta   90.00
_cell.angle_gamma   90.00
#
_symmetry.space_group_name_H-M   'P 1'
#
loop_
_entity.id
_entity.type
_entity.pdbx_description
1 polymer ?
#
loop_
_entity_poly.entity_id
_entity_poly.type
_entity_poly.pdbx_seq_one_letter_code
_entity_poly.pdbx_strand_id
1 'polypeptide(L)'
;MNRPAHIAEVDDDDVFVGTSAGDRYFNRELSWLAFNRRVLEEACNPAHPLLERLRFLSISGSNLDEFFMVRVAGLKGQQLQDVDRLSADGLNSSQQLTAIVAGADALVESQRNVWRDLRRLLGETGIAVLGSRMIDEALSPDELNWLETQFREQIFPILTPQALDPAHPFPFMPNKGLAVMFDLVRLSDDQPIRELVMLPAPMPRFVRVPGEKARYVAVESLVKRFSSVIFPGYRVIGAAEFRVLRDSDIEIEEEAEDLVRYFANAIKRRRRGRVIRLELESGMPDGLSTALRDELGGADAFVTDGAAFLGVGDLESIVDEDRPDLKFPPYSPRFPERIREYSGDCFAAIKAKDIVVHHPYESFDVVLAFLRQAASDPDVVAIKQTLYRAGKQPAVINALIAAAEAGKSVTAVVELKARFDEEQNLLWASALERAGVQVVYGFMEWKTHAKVSMVVRREGGQYRTYCHFGTGNYHPITAKIYTDLSFFTADPRIGRDAAQMFNYVTGYVEPENMALVSLSPRDLRKRLVDCIDAEIAFARAGKPGSIWAKMNSLVDPAVIEKLYEASNAGVEIDLVIRGICCLKPCVPDMSEHIRVKSVIGRFLEHSRIWAFGNGKAMPNDGAKLFISSADAMPRNFDRRVEYLLPIENATVHDQILDQVMVANLIDNEQSWELQSDGSYVRVSPGSRPFNLHRYFMTNPSLSGRGAALQGSDSVPKLSLRRRH
;
A
#
# COMPACT_ATOMS: atom_id res chain seq x y z
N MET A 1 -13.08 -33.36 -19.47
CA MET A 1 -11.67 -33.63 -19.81
C MET A 1 -11.40 -33.03 -21.18
N ASN A 2 -11.05 -31.77 -21.24
CA ASN A 2 -10.45 -31.13 -22.39
C ASN A 2 -9.50 -30.08 -21.83
N ARG A 3 -8.20 -30.26 -22.06
CA ARG A 3 -7.17 -29.28 -21.76
C ARG A 3 -7.43 -28.01 -22.57
N PRO A 4 -7.36 -26.82 -21.98
CA PRO A 4 -7.36 -25.58 -22.74
C PRO A 4 -6.10 -25.53 -23.62
N ALA A 5 -6.27 -24.95 -24.80
CA ALA A 5 -5.27 -24.82 -25.84
C ALA A 5 -4.00 -24.14 -25.30
N HIS A 6 -2.86 -24.63 -25.78
CA HIS A 6 -1.52 -24.10 -25.60
C HIS A 6 -1.53 -22.55 -25.70
N ILE A 7 -1.10 -21.90 -24.61
CA ILE A 7 -0.53 -20.56 -24.68
C ILE A 7 0.66 -20.69 -25.62
N ALA A 8 0.59 -20.03 -26.77
CA ALA A 8 1.71 -19.93 -27.68
C ALA A 8 2.90 -19.38 -26.89
N GLU A 9 3.98 -20.14 -26.82
CA GLU A 9 5.28 -19.62 -26.50
C GLU A 9 5.54 -18.46 -27.45
N VAL A 10 5.61 -17.26 -26.92
CA VAL A 10 6.13 -16.12 -27.66
C VAL A 10 7.58 -16.47 -27.90
N ASP A 11 7.96 -16.66 -29.14
CA ASP A 11 9.32 -16.86 -29.56
C ASP A 11 10.18 -15.71 -29.01
N ASP A 12 11.14 -16.04 -28.16
CA ASP A 12 12.10 -15.13 -27.51
C ASP A 12 13.18 -14.61 -28.48
N ASP A 13 12.99 -14.70 -29.78
CA ASP A 13 14.03 -14.47 -30.79
C ASP A 13 14.02 -13.10 -31.50
N ASP A 14 13.30 -12.09 -30.98
CA ASP A 14 13.58 -10.71 -31.36
C ASP A 14 14.44 -10.01 -30.28
N VAL A 15 15.63 -10.53 -30.10
CA VAL A 15 16.66 -9.92 -29.26
C VAL A 15 17.21 -8.69 -29.97
N PHE A 16 16.90 -7.52 -29.47
CA PHE A 16 17.64 -6.30 -29.78
C PHE A 16 19.12 -6.51 -29.47
N VAL A 17 19.90 -6.64 -30.50
CA VAL A 17 21.37 -6.82 -30.42
C VAL A 17 21.98 -5.55 -29.86
N GLY A 18 22.53 -5.58 -28.64
CA GLY A 18 23.51 -4.56 -28.24
C GLY A 18 23.57 -4.07 -26.80
N THR A 19 22.52 -4.27 -25.95
CA THR A 19 22.56 -3.80 -24.53
C THR A 19 22.30 -4.95 -23.57
N SER A 20 23.05 -4.97 -22.44
CA SER A 20 22.78 -5.96 -21.40
C SER A 20 21.43 -5.69 -20.74
N ALA A 21 20.77 -6.72 -20.17
CA ALA A 21 19.50 -6.56 -19.46
C ALA A 21 19.59 -5.52 -18.33
N GLY A 22 20.72 -5.42 -17.64
CA GLY A 22 21.01 -4.41 -16.63
C GLY A 22 21.05 -2.97 -17.16
N ASP A 23 21.30 -2.77 -18.46
CA ASP A 23 21.32 -1.44 -19.07
C ASP A 23 19.89 -0.92 -19.35
N ARG A 24 18.90 -1.80 -19.43
CA ARG A 24 17.52 -1.45 -19.80
C ARG A 24 16.58 -1.29 -18.61
N TYR A 25 16.84 -1.98 -17.51
CA TYR A 25 15.92 -2.00 -16.36
C TYR A 25 16.62 -1.65 -15.06
N PHE A 26 15.89 -0.99 -14.16
CA PHE A 26 16.25 -0.95 -12.75
C PHE A 26 15.75 -2.21 -12.03
N ASN A 27 16.55 -2.68 -11.05
CA ASN A 27 16.08 -3.76 -10.17
C ASN A 27 14.83 -3.33 -9.40
N ARG A 28 13.84 -4.18 -9.41
CA ARG A 28 12.53 -3.92 -8.80
C ARG A 28 12.62 -3.67 -7.28
N GLU A 29 13.44 -4.44 -6.59
CA GLU A 29 13.54 -4.39 -5.13
C GLU A 29 14.38 -3.19 -4.67
N LEU A 30 15.42 -2.84 -5.43
CA LEU A 30 16.19 -1.62 -5.20
C LEU A 30 15.35 -0.36 -5.48
N SER A 31 14.52 -0.39 -6.52
CA SER A 31 13.56 0.68 -6.79
C SER A 31 12.54 0.84 -5.64
N TRP A 32 12.14 -0.27 -4.99
CA TRP A 32 11.29 -0.23 -3.80
C TRP A 32 12.02 0.41 -2.61
N LEU A 33 13.29 0.10 -2.38
CA LEU A 33 14.10 0.75 -1.34
C LEU A 33 14.23 2.25 -1.58
N ALA A 34 14.44 2.65 -2.84
CA ALA A 34 14.47 4.06 -3.25
C ALA A 34 13.11 4.75 -2.99
N PHE A 35 11.97 4.06 -3.17
CA PHE A 35 10.66 4.56 -2.77
C PHE A 35 10.58 4.78 -1.25
N ASN A 36 10.99 3.80 -0.44
CA ASN A 36 10.94 3.93 1.01
C ASN A 36 11.89 5.00 1.55
N ARG A 37 13.00 5.27 0.84
CA ARG A 37 13.87 6.42 1.14
C ARG A 37 13.15 7.74 0.95
N ARG A 38 12.38 7.94 -0.14
CA ARG A 38 11.57 9.15 -0.36
C ARG A 38 10.49 9.34 0.73
N VAL A 39 9.89 8.23 1.22
CA VAL A 39 8.99 8.27 2.38
C VAL A 39 9.72 8.78 3.62
N LEU A 40 10.94 8.30 3.88
CA LEU A 40 11.77 8.76 4.99
C LEU A 40 12.18 10.24 4.85
N GLU A 41 12.42 10.71 3.63
CA GLU A 41 12.76 12.12 3.35
C GLU A 41 11.64 13.07 3.78
N GLU A 42 10.36 12.65 3.75
CA GLU A 42 9.25 13.45 4.29
C GLU A 42 9.31 13.57 5.83
N ALA A 43 9.93 12.63 6.53
CA ALA A 43 10.23 12.79 7.95
C ALA A 43 11.30 13.89 8.23
N CYS A 44 12.13 14.19 7.24
CA CYS A 44 13.11 15.28 7.30
C CYS A 44 12.53 16.62 6.84
N ASN A 45 11.38 16.65 6.19
CA ASN A 45 10.79 17.84 5.59
C ASN A 45 10.25 18.82 6.65
N PRO A 46 10.89 20.02 6.86
CA PRO A 46 10.46 20.96 7.89
C PRO A 46 9.11 21.63 7.59
N ALA A 47 8.59 21.51 6.37
CA ALA A 47 7.26 22.00 6.02
C ALA A 47 6.13 21.15 6.63
N HIS A 48 6.43 19.96 7.11
CA HIS A 48 5.47 19.11 7.80
C HIS A 48 5.46 19.38 9.31
N PRO A 49 4.29 19.30 9.96
CA PRO A 49 4.18 19.32 11.42
C PRO A 49 4.97 18.17 12.06
N LEU A 50 5.47 18.37 13.26
CA LEU A 50 6.48 17.49 13.86
C LEU A 50 5.98 16.04 14.09
N LEU A 51 4.74 15.86 14.55
CA LEU A 51 4.16 14.52 14.72
C LEU A 51 3.89 13.83 13.38
N GLU A 52 3.63 14.57 12.31
CA GLU A 52 3.52 13.98 10.98
C GLU A 52 4.89 13.54 10.43
N ARG A 53 5.95 14.27 10.74
CA ARG A 53 7.32 13.82 10.45
C ARG A 53 7.64 12.51 11.18
N LEU A 54 7.23 12.38 12.45
CA LEU A 54 7.34 11.13 13.20
C LEU A 54 6.51 10.01 12.54
N ARG A 55 5.32 10.31 12.03
CA ARG A 55 4.48 9.37 11.29
C ARG A 55 5.19 8.86 10.02
N PHE A 56 5.82 9.73 9.25
CA PHE A 56 6.58 9.32 8.06
C PHE A 56 7.76 8.40 8.42
N LEU A 57 8.46 8.67 9.51
CA LEU A 57 9.49 7.76 10.01
C LEU A 57 8.91 6.39 10.38
N SER A 58 7.79 6.36 11.11
CA SER A 58 7.10 5.12 11.49
C SER A 58 6.63 4.34 10.25
N ILE A 59 6.05 5.02 9.25
CA ILE A 59 5.65 4.42 7.97
C ILE A 59 6.87 3.80 7.26
N SER A 60 8.00 4.51 7.22
CA SER A 60 9.24 3.99 6.60
C SER A 60 9.72 2.72 7.32
N GLY A 61 9.64 2.67 8.65
CA GLY A 61 9.97 1.47 9.44
C GLY A 61 9.03 0.30 9.16
N SER A 62 7.72 0.55 9.20
CA SER A 62 6.70 -0.48 8.94
C SER A 62 6.76 -1.02 7.51
N ASN A 63 7.05 -0.16 6.54
CA ASN A 63 7.28 -0.54 5.15
C ASN A 63 8.48 -1.49 5.02
N LEU A 64 9.58 -1.19 5.72
CA LEU A 64 10.79 -2.03 5.69
C LEU A 64 10.53 -3.40 6.32
N ASP A 65 9.78 -3.46 7.43
CA ASP A 65 9.33 -4.72 8.03
C ASP A 65 8.55 -5.57 7.02
N GLU A 66 7.54 -4.98 6.37
CA GLU A 66 6.74 -5.71 5.36
C GLU A 66 7.59 -6.17 4.17
N PHE A 67 8.53 -5.35 3.74
CA PHE A 67 9.46 -5.71 2.67
C PHE A 67 10.28 -6.96 3.01
N PHE A 68 10.85 -7.04 4.21
CA PHE A 68 11.57 -8.21 4.67
C PHE A 68 10.66 -9.44 4.79
N MET A 69 9.52 -9.28 5.47
CA MET A 69 8.58 -10.38 5.73
C MET A 69 8.00 -11.02 4.47
N VAL A 70 8.02 -10.29 3.35
CA VAL A 70 7.33 -10.70 2.13
C VAL A 70 8.28 -10.84 0.95
N ARG A 71 9.03 -9.78 0.63
CA ARG A 71 9.84 -9.74 -0.60
C ARG A 71 11.17 -10.42 -0.41
N VAL A 72 11.89 -10.06 0.64
CA VAL A 72 13.16 -10.69 0.99
C VAL A 72 12.95 -12.17 1.35
N ALA A 73 11.89 -12.48 2.09
CA ALA A 73 11.48 -13.85 2.40
C ALA A 73 11.26 -14.68 1.13
N GLY A 74 10.52 -14.15 0.14
CA GLY A 74 10.29 -14.83 -1.14
C GLY A 74 11.56 -15.05 -1.94
N LEU A 75 12.47 -14.05 -2.04
CA LEU A 75 13.77 -14.21 -2.70
C LEU A 75 14.66 -15.23 -1.99
N LYS A 76 14.64 -15.24 -0.64
CA LYS A 76 15.37 -16.24 0.15
C LYS A 76 14.82 -17.64 -0.08
N GLY A 77 13.50 -17.78 -0.19
CA GLY A 77 12.85 -19.05 -0.56
C GLY A 77 13.33 -19.55 -1.93
N GLN A 78 13.38 -18.68 -2.94
CA GLN A 78 13.91 -19.02 -4.27
C GLN A 78 15.39 -19.44 -4.22
N GLN A 79 16.22 -18.72 -3.45
CA GLN A 79 17.62 -19.08 -3.26
C GLN A 79 17.80 -20.48 -2.66
N LEU A 80 16.98 -20.83 -1.66
CA LEU A 80 17.07 -22.12 -0.97
C LEU A 80 16.53 -23.29 -1.81
N GLN A 81 15.65 -23.01 -2.77
CA GLN A 81 15.11 -24.01 -3.70
C GLN A 81 15.93 -24.13 -4.98
N ASP A 82 17.07 -23.41 -5.08
CA ASP A 82 17.94 -23.38 -6.27
C ASP A 82 17.18 -22.98 -7.56
N VAL A 83 16.17 -22.09 -7.43
CA VAL A 83 15.40 -21.60 -8.57
C VAL A 83 16.26 -20.59 -9.33
N ASP A 84 16.79 -20.99 -10.47
CA ASP A 84 17.64 -20.17 -11.35
C ASP A 84 16.79 -19.25 -12.25
N ARG A 85 16.03 -18.36 -11.63
CA ARG A 85 15.23 -17.36 -12.33
C ARG A 85 15.89 -15.99 -12.20
N LEU A 86 16.26 -15.40 -13.34
CA LEU A 86 16.78 -14.03 -13.38
C LEU A 86 15.64 -13.01 -13.30
N SER A 87 15.90 -11.88 -12.64
CA SER A 87 15.05 -10.69 -12.70
C SER A 87 15.21 -9.98 -14.05
N ALA A 88 14.31 -9.05 -14.38
CA ALA A 88 14.34 -8.32 -15.65
C ALA A 88 15.67 -7.58 -15.91
N ASP A 89 16.38 -7.18 -14.86
CA ASP A 89 17.70 -6.57 -14.90
C ASP A 89 18.85 -7.59 -14.93
N GLY A 90 18.55 -8.89 -15.04
CA GLY A 90 19.54 -9.97 -15.20
C GLY A 90 20.18 -10.48 -13.90
N LEU A 91 19.72 -10.04 -12.72
CA LEU A 91 20.27 -10.51 -11.45
C LEU A 91 19.60 -11.80 -10.97
N ASN A 92 20.40 -12.74 -10.46
CA ASN A 92 19.88 -13.91 -9.76
C ASN A 92 19.47 -13.57 -8.31
N SER A 93 18.80 -14.51 -7.62
CA SER A 93 18.31 -14.30 -6.25
C SER A 93 19.39 -13.90 -5.26
N SER A 94 20.59 -14.50 -5.34
CA SER A 94 21.71 -14.20 -4.43
C SER A 94 22.27 -12.80 -4.66
N GLN A 95 22.44 -12.39 -5.92
CA GLN A 95 22.89 -11.04 -6.26
C GLN A 95 21.89 -9.97 -5.80
N GLN A 96 20.59 -10.23 -6.03
CA GLN A 96 19.53 -9.34 -5.53
C GLN A 96 19.56 -9.21 -4.01
N LEU A 97 19.66 -10.33 -3.27
CA LEU A 97 19.73 -10.31 -1.81
C LEU A 97 20.92 -9.53 -1.29
N THR A 98 22.10 -9.69 -1.89
CA THR A 98 23.30 -8.92 -1.51
C THR A 98 23.08 -7.41 -1.68
N ALA A 99 22.54 -6.99 -2.82
CA ALA A 99 22.26 -5.58 -3.09
C ALA A 99 21.16 -5.01 -2.19
N ILE A 100 20.12 -5.81 -1.90
CA ILE A 100 19.03 -5.45 -1.01
C ILE A 100 19.53 -5.20 0.41
N VAL A 101 20.38 -6.10 0.95
CA VAL A 101 20.92 -5.95 2.31
C VAL A 101 21.71 -4.66 2.43
N ALA A 102 22.61 -4.38 1.50
CA ALA A 102 23.38 -3.14 1.50
C ALA A 102 22.49 -1.88 1.45
N GLY A 103 21.45 -1.90 0.59
CA GLY A 103 20.50 -0.80 0.48
C GLY A 103 19.61 -0.64 1.71
N ALA A 104 19.21 -1.75 2.33
CA ALA A 104 18.41 -1.76 3.55
C ALA A 104 19.20 -1.26 4.76
N ASP A 105 20.44 -1.67 4.92
CA ASP A 105 21.31 -1.20 6.01
C ASP A 105 21.55 0.32 5.92
N ALA A 106 21.78 0.85 4.71
CA ALA A 106 21.88 2.28 4.50
C ALA A 106 20.56 3.04 4.84
N LEU A 107 19.41 2.43 4.56
CA LEU A 107 18.11 3.00 4.93
C LEU A 107 17.89 2.97 6.45
N VAL A 108 18.24 1.87 7.12
CA VAL A 108 18.17 1.74 8.59
C VAL A 108 19.04 2.78 9.27
N GLU A 109 20.27 3.00 8.79
CA GLU A 109 21.15 4.04 9.33
C GLU A 109 20.54 5.43 9.15
N SER A 110 19.93 5.69 8.00
CA SER A 110 19.18 6.94 7.77
C SER A 110 17.99 7.10 8.72
N GLN A 111 17.22 6.04 8.95
CA GLN A 111 16.11 6.03 9.94
C GLN A 111 16.61 6.32 11.36
N ARG A 112 17.77 5.78 11.76
CA ARG A 112 18.39 6.05 13.07
C ARG A 112 18.73 7.54 13.23
N ASN A 113 19.33 8.13 12.21
CA ASN A 113 19.71 9.54 12.22
C ASN A 113 18.47 10.43 12.31
N VAL A 114 17.45 10.16 11.49
CA VAL A 114 16.17 10.87 11.53
C VAL A 114 15.48 10.73 12.89
N TRP A 115 15.47 9.52 13.49
CA TRP A 115 14.91 9.32 14.82
C TRP A 115 15.63 10.15 15.88
N ARG A 116 16.96 10.19 15.85
CA ARG A 116 17.76 11.00 16.80
C ARG A 116 17.37 12.48 16.72
N ASP A 117 17.25 13.02 15.51
CA ASP A 117 16.87 14.41 15.28
C ASP A 117 15.42 14.69 15.71
N LEU A 118 14.47 13.83 15.33
CA LEU A 118 13.07 13.99 15.70
C LEU A 118 12.87 13.88 17.20
N ARG A 119 13.55 12.94 17.88
CA ARG A 119 13.51 12.79 19.34
C ARG A 119 13.93 14.06 20.05
N ARG A 120 14.99 14.73 19.59
CA ARG A 120 15.44 16.02 20.12
C ARG A 120 14.39 17.11 19.90
N LEU A 121 13.88 17.25 18.68
CA LEU A 121 12.86 18.24 18.35
C LEU A 121 11.55 18.03 19.13
N LEU A 122 11.11 16.78 19.30
CA LEU A 122 9.95 16.46 20.14
C LEU A 122 10.17 16.89 21.59
N GLY A 123 11.37 16.65 22.14
CA GLY A 123 11.74 17.11 23.48
C GLY A 123 11.59 18.63 23.65
N GLU A 124 11.95 19.40 22.64
CA GLU A 124 11.80 20.87 22.63
C GLU A 124 10.31 21.30 22.64
N THR A 125 9.39 20.47 22.16
CA THR A 125 7.94 20.72 22.19
C THR A 125 7.23 20.14 23.42
N GLY A 126 7.97 19.52 24.35
CA GLY A 126 7.42 18.90 25.55
C GLY A 126 6.98 17.44 25.38
N ILE A 127 7.30 16.79 24.26
CA ILE A 127 7.09 15.36 24.03
C ILE A 127 8.44 14.64 24.17
N ALA A 128 8.62 13.82 25.20
CA ALA A 128 9.88 13.13 25.44
C ALA A 128 9.70 11.61 25.40
N VAL A 129 10.56 10.93 24.65
CA VAL A 129 10.68 9.47 24.68
C VAL A 129 11.94 9.10 25.46
N LEU A 130 11.75 8.58 26.66
CA LEU A 130 12.81 8.31 27.61
C LEU A 130 13.41 6.91 27.37
N GLY A 131 14.70 6.85 27.09
CA GLY A 131 15.46 5.59 27.13
C GLY A 131 15.82 5.22 28.56
N SER A 132 16.20 3.97 28.79
CA SER A 132 16.47 3.41 30.12
C SER A 132 17.43 4.25 30.98
N ARG A 133 18.45 4.86 30.37
CA ARG A 133 19.44 5.72 31.07
C ARG A 133 18.90 7.11 31.48
N MET A 134 17.82 7.56 30.86
CA MET A 134 17.24 8.90 31.03
C MET A 134 16.10 8.90 32.07
N ILE A 135 15.56 7.75 32.42
CA ILE A 135 14.38 7.63 33.29
C ILE A 135 14.61 8.31 34.62
N ASP A 136 15.76 8.01 35.29
CA ASP A 136 16.09 8.51 36.60
C ASP A 136 16.39 10.00 36.67
N GLU A 137 16.89 10.57 35.56
CA GLU A 137 17.21 12.00 35.45
C GLU A 137 16.00 12.84 35.04
N ALA A 138 15.08 12.25 34.28
CA ALA A 138 13.95 12.97 33.67
C ALA A 138 12.67 12.92 34.52
N LEU A 139 12.55 12.00 35.46
CA LEU A 139 11.37 11.79 36.28
C LEU A 139 11.61 12.14 37.78
N SER A 140 10.60 12.74 38.39
CA SER A 140 10.60 13.01 39.84
C SER A 140 10.45 11.69 40.65
N PRO A 141 10.77 11.69 41.92
CA PRO A 141 10.58 10.52 42.79
C PRO A 141 9.13 9.98 42.79
N ASP A 142 8.14 10.86 42.77
CA ASP A 142 6.72 10.47 42.74
C ASP A 142 6.35 9.81 41.43
N GLU A 143 6.86 10.32 40.29
CA GLU A 143 6.68 9.72 38.98
C GLU A 143 7.39 8.37 38.83
N LEU A 144 8.57 8.22 39.42
CA LEU A 144 9.28 6.94 39.50
C LEU A 144 8.51 5.91 40.32
N ASN A 145 7.97 6.31 41.50
CA ASN A 145 7.12 5.44 42.28
C ASN A 145 5.83 5.03 41.58
N TRP A 146 5.21 5.98 40.88
CA TRP A 146 4.04 5.68 40.03
C TRP A 146 4.41 4.67 38.94
N LEU A 147 5.54 4.87 38.24
CA LEU A 147 6.00 4.01 37.16
C LEU A 147 6.33 2.59 37.69
N GLU A 148 6.92 2.46 38.87
CA GLU A 148 7.15 1.16 39.50
C GLU A 148 5.83 0.47 39.84
N THR A 149 4.85 1.22 40.38
CA THR A 149 3.51 0.69 40.64
C THR A 149 2.85 0.19 39.37
N GLN A 150 2.88 0.99 38.29
CA GLN A 150 2.35 0.57 36.98
C GLN A 150 3.07 -0.68 36.48
N PHE A 151 4.39 -0.75 36.64
CA PHE A 151 5.13 -1.95 36.21
C PHE A 151 4.69 -3.18 37.02
N ARG A 152 4.61 -3.10 38.33
CA ARG A 152 4.24 -4.22 39.22
C ARG A 152 2.81 -4.69 39.03
N GLU A 153 1.87 -3.78 38.80
CA GLU A 153 0.43 -4.10 38.74
C GLU A 153 -0.07 -4.40 37.32
N GLN A 154 0.48 -3.74 36.28
CA GLN A 154 -0.07 -3.81 34.93
C GLN A 154 0.84 -4.52 33.93
N ILE A 155 2.16 -4.50 34.14
CA ILE A 155 3.13 -5.04 33.19
C ILE A 155 3.67 -6.39 33.66
N PHE A 156 4.22 -6.44 34.88
CA PHE A 156 4.85 -7.66 35.44
C PHE A 156 3.93 -8.89 35.42
N PRO A 157 2.61 -8.82 35.72
CA PRO A 157 1.74 -10.00 35.68
C PRO A 157 1.56 -10.61 34.29
N ILE A 158 1.86 -9.86 33.23
CA ILE A 158 1.73 -10.33 31.83
C ILE A 158 3.05 -10.95 31.34
N LEU A 159 4.17 -10.60 31.98
CA LEU A 159 5.49 -11.09 31.59
C LEU A 159 5.71 -12.52 32.06
N THR A 160 6.31 -13.35 31.20
CA THR A 160 6.70 -14.72 31.54
C THR A 160 8.17 -14.90 31.20
N PRO A 161 9.09 -14.78 32.16
CA PRO A 161 10.48 -15.11 31.96
C PRO A 161 10.67 -16.59 31.58
N GLN A 162 11.61 -16.87 30.71
CA GLN A 162 11.92 -18.21 30.23
C GLN A 162 13.41 -18.45 30.30
N ALA A 163 13.80 -19.46 31.08
CA ALA A 163 15.20 -19.85 31.19
C ALA A 163 15.68 -20.47 29.86
N LEU A 164 16.86 -20.05 29.42
CA LEU A 164 17.53 -20.61 28.26
C LEU A 164 18.60 -21.59 28.71
N ASP A 165 18.35 -22.86 28.52
CA ASP A 165 19.30 -23.92 28.81
C ASP A 165 19.50 -24.86 27.61
N PRO A 166 20.66 -25.50 27.48
CA PRO A 166 20.95 -26.37 26.32
C PRO A 166 20.04 -27.61 26.19
N ALA A 167 19.25 -27.94 27.22
CA ALA A 167 18.36 -29.10 27.20
C ALA A 167 17.00 -28.80 26.58
N HIS A 168 16.66 -27.51 26.41
CA HIS A 168 15.39 -27.07 25.87
C HIS A 168 15.60 -26.27 24.59
N PRO A 169 14.72 -26.41 23.58
CA PRO A 169 14.80 -25.57 22.39
C PRO A 169 14.54 -24.10 22.73
N PHE A 170 15.15 -23.21 21.96
CA PHE A 170 14.93 -21.76 22.12
C PHE A 170 13.44 -21.43 22.03
N PRO A 171 12.89 -20.58 22.93
CA PRO A 171 11.48 -20.24 22.96
C PRO A 171 11.00 -19.63 21.64
N PHE A 172 9.80 -19.99 21.22
CA PHE A 172 9.24 -19.47 19.99
C PHE A 172 8.93 -17.98 20.08
N MET A 173 9.64 -17.18 19.27
CA MET A 173 9.40 -15.75 19.11
C MET A 173 8.37 -15.51 18.00
N PRO A 174 7.26 -14.81 18.25
CA PRO A 174 6.29 -14.47 17.20
C PRO A 174 6.90 -13.47 16.18
N ASN A 175 6.24 -13.34 15.03
CA ASN A 175 6.64 -12.32 14.05
C ASN A 175 6.51 -10.91 14.62
N LYS A 176 7.49 -10.03 14.36
CA LYS A 176 7.68 -8.72 15.00
C LYS A 176 7.90 -8.81 16.52
N GLY A 177 8.17 -10.00 17.05
CA GLY A 177 8.40 -10.21 18.47
C GLY A 177 9.60 -9.42 18.97
N LEU A 178 9.40 -8.66 20.04
CA LEU A 178 10.43 -7.92 20.77
C LEU A 178 10.65 -8.62 22.12
N ALA A 179 11.89 -8.78 22.52
CA ALA A 179 12.25 -9.39 23.78
C ALA A 179 13.50 -8.75 24.39
N VAL A 180 13.66 -8.93 25.68
CA VAL A 180 14.88 -8.61 26.42
C VAL A 180 15.52 -9.91 26.87
N MET A 181 16.79 -10.09 26.54
CA MET A 181 17.61 -11.21 26.99
C MET A 181 18.52 -10.75 28.12
N PHE A 182 18.62 -11.57 29.17
CA PHE A 182 19.37 -11.28 30.34
C PHE A 182 20.44 -12.35 30.59
N ASP A 183 21.66 -11.90 30.90
CA ASP A 183 22.67 -12.72 31.60
C ASP A 183 22.60 -12.41 33.11
N LEU A 184 22.31 -13.43 33.91
CA LEU A 184 22.10 -13.33 35.32
C LEU A 184 23.10 -14.22 36.11
N VAL A 185 23.36 -13.83 37.34
CA VAL A 185 24.10 -14.67 38.29
C VAL A 185 23.24 -14.85 39.53
N ARG A 186 23.00 -16.10 39.91
CA ARG A 186 22.25 -16.43 41.14
C ARG A 186 23.08 -16.07 42.36
N LEU A 187 22.52 -15.29 43.27
CA LEU A 187 23.24 -14.80 44.47
C LEU A 187 23.56 -15.88 45.49
N SER A 188 22.89 -17.03 45.46
CA SER A 188 23.09 -18.10 46.45
C SER A 188 24.31 -19.00 46.17
N ASP A 189 24.70 -19.17 44.92
CA ASP A 189 25.70 -20.11 44.44
C ASP A 189 26.59 -19.62 43.31
N ASP A 190 26.45 -18.36 42.91
CA ASP A 190 27.15 -17.70 41.82
C ASP A 190 26.98 -18.42 40.44
N GLN A 191 25.91 -19.24 40.28
CA GLN A 191 25.65 -19.91 39.00
C GLN A 191 25.14 -18.91 37.95
N PRO A 192 25.75 -18.88 36.76
CA PRO A 192 25.24 -18.08 35.62
C PRO A 192 23.98 -18.71 35.07
N ILE A 193 23.02 -17.90 34.75
CA ILE A 193 21.77 -18.29 34.09
C ILE A 193 21.42 -17.26 33.01
N ARG A 194 20.83 -17.74 31.94
CA ARG A 194 20.34 -16.86 30.87
C ARG A 194 18.82 -16.92 30.80
N GLU A 195 18.19 -15.76 30.74
CA GLU A 195 16.74 -15.64 30.76
C GLU A 195 16.25 -14.77 29.61
N LEU A 196 15.09 -15.11 29.07
CA LEU A 196 14.40 -14.38 28.03
C LEU A 196 13.08 -13.84 28.54
N VAL A 197 12.83 -12.54 28.35
CA VAL A 197 11.54 -11.89 28.62
C VAL A 197 10.96 -11.39 27.32
N MET A 198 9.96 -12.09 26.80
CA MET A 198 9.22 -11.64 25.60
C MET A 198 8.20 -10.58 25.98
N LEU A 199 8.05 -9.55 25.12
CA LEU A 199 7.02 -8.55 25.25
C LEU A 199 5.77 -9.00 24.45
N PRO A 200 4.63 -9.23 25.11
CA PRO A 200 3.41 -9.67 24.44
C PRO A 200 2.87 -8.61 23.47
N ALA A 201 2.56 -9.01 22.23
CA ALA A 201 2.10 -8.11 21.18
C ALA A 201 0.84 -7.27 21.51
N PRO A 202 -0.14 -7.73 22.34
CA PRO A 202 -1.28 -6.90 22.71
C PRO A 202 -0.97 -5.77 23.68
N MET A 203 0.21 -5.79 24.33
CA MET A 203 0.62 -4.78 25.30
C MET A 203 1.06 -3.50 24.59
N PRO A 204 0.57 -2.31 25.00
CA PRO A 204 1.10 -1.04 24.49
C PRO A 204 2.60 -0.95 24.74
N ARG A 205 3.37 -0.61 23.70
CA ARG A 205 4.83 -0.55 23.80
C ARG A 205 5.33 0.62 24.63
N PHE A 206 4.56 1.72 24.71
CA PHE A 206 4.94 2.92 25.43
C PHE A 206 3.98 3.18 26.58
N VAL A 207 4.56 3.43 27.76
CA VAL A 207 3.84 3.89 28.95
C VAL A 207 3.96 5.41 28.99
N ARG A 208 2.81 6.12 28.95
CA ARG A 208 2.76 7.56 29.11
C ARG A 208 2.77 7.91 30.58
N VAL A 209 3.78 8.63 31.04
CA VAL A 209 3.88 9.11 32.41
C VAL A 209 2.84 10.22 32.62
N PRO A 210 2.05 10.21 33.74
CA PRO A 210 1.09 11.26 34.04
C PRO A 210 1.76 12.63 34.18
N GLY A 211 1.02 13.68 33.86
CA GLY A 211 1.46 15.07 33.99
C GLY A 211 1.23 15.90 32.72
N GLU A 212 1.56 17.19 32.80
CA GLU A 212 1.37 18.13 31.68
C GLU A 212 2.29 17.84 30.48
N LYS A 213 3.52 17.34 30.77
CA LYS A 213 4.47 16.97 29.72
C LYS A 213 4.16 15.57 29.22
N ALA A 214 4.16 15.38 27.90
CA ALA A 214 3.98 14.07 27.28
C ALA A 214 5.30 13.28 27.34
N ARG A 215 5.50 12.50 28.39
CA ARG A 215 6.68 11.65 28.57
C ARG A 215 6.32 10.19 28.40
N TYR A 216 7.05 9.52 27.53
CA TYR A 216 6.84 8.13 27.16
C TYR A 216 8.05 7.29 27.57
N VAL A 217 7.82 6.15 28.19
CA VAL A 217 8.84 5.14 28.50
C VAL A 217 8.50 3.86 27.77
N ALA A 218 9.47 3.32 27.03
CA ALA A 218 9.30 2.05 26.36
C ALA A 218 9.29 0.90 27.39
N VAL A 219 8.41 -0.09 27.17
CA VAL A 219 8.24 -1.21 28.11
C VAL A 219 9.52 -2.03 28.26
N GLU A 220 10.29 -2.22 27.19
CA GLU A 220 11.61 -2.87 27.26
C GLU A 220 12.58 -2.14 28.19
N SER A 221 12.52 -0.81 28.27
CA SER A 221 13.30 -0.03 29.22
C SER A 221 12.84 -0.25 30.66
N LEU A 222 11.53 -0.44 30.88
CA LEU A 222 10.99 -0.77 32.21
C LEU A 222 11.37 -2.19 32.65
N VAL A 223 11.34 -3.15 31.72
CA VAL A 223 11.77 -4.54 31.98
C VAL A 223 13.22 -4.59 32.38
N LYS A 224 14.12 -3.83 31.75
CA LYS A 224 15.52 -3.71 32.14
C LYS A 224 15.67 -3.05 33.53
N ARG A 225 14.95 -1.94 33.75
CA ARG A 225 15.04 -1.16 34.98
C ARG A 225 14.52 -1.91 36.22
N PHE A 226 13.41 -2.59 36.09
CA PHE A 226 12.76 -3.34 37.17
C PHE A 226 13.10 -4.84 37.12
N SER A 227 14.24 -5.20 36.55
CA SER A 227 14.71 -6.59 36.47
C SER A 227 14.82 -7.28 37.83
N SER A 228 15.13 -6.55 38.93
CA SER A 228 15.14 -7.09 40.29
C SER A 228 13.76 -7.53 40.80
N VAL A 229 12.67 -6.97 40.25
CA VAL A 229 11.30 -7.42 40.53
C VAL A 229 10.99 -8.73 39.78
N ILE A 230 11.52 -8.85 38.55
CA ILE A 230 11.32 -10.04 37.71
C ILE A 230 12.18 -11.20 38.23
N PHE A 231 13.44 -10.92 38.64
CA PHE A 231 14.44 -11.90 39.02
C PHE A 231 14.93 -11.68 40.47
N PRO A 232 14.08 -11.90 41.51
CA PRO A 232 14.50 -11.77 42.88
C PRO A 232 15.56 -12.83 43.21
N GLY A 233 16.65 -12.42 43.84
CA GLY A 233 17.78 -13.31 44.22
C GLY A 233 18.81 -13.51 43.08
N TYR A 234 18.74 -12.71 42.04
CA TYR A 234 19.71 -12.69 40.93
C TYR A 234 20.35 -11.30 40.78
N ARG A 235 21.57 -11.30 40.27
CA ARG A 235 22.27 -10.09 39.81
C ARG A 235 22.34 -10.08 38.31
N VAL A 236 21.89 -9.00 37.66
CA VAL A 236 21.99 -8.79 36.24
C VAL A 236 23.42 -8.41 35.88
N ILE A 237 24.07 -9.15 34.99
CA ILE A 237 25.41 -8.87 34.46
C ILE A 237 25.37 -8.37 33.03
N GLY A 238 24.30 -8.68 32.29
CA GLY A 238 24.04 -8.19 30.94
C GLY A 238 22.56 -8.21 30.64
N ALA A 239 22.12 -7.24 29.88
CA ALA A 239 20.74 -7.20 29.34
C ALA A 239 20.74 -6.48 28.01
N ALA A 240 20.04 -7.04 27.02
CA ALA A 240 19.90 -6.42 25.71
C ALA A 240 18.58 -6.79 25.03
N GLU A 241 18.12 -5.88 24.22
CA GLU A 241 16.90 -6.03 23.41
C GLU A 241 17.21 -6.65 22.05
N PHE A 242 16.29 -7.47 21.54
CA PHE A 242 16.33 -7.93 20.17
C PHE A 242 14.92 -8.11 19.61
N ARG A 243 14.82 -8.09 18.28
CA ARG A 243 13.56 -8.20 17.57
C ARG A 243 13.69 -9.16 16.40
N VAL A 244 12.63 -9.93 16.13
CA VAL A 244 12.59 -10.97 15.09
C VAL A 244 11.53 -10.64 14.05
N LEU A 245 11.90 -10.69 12.76
CA LEU A 245 10.94 -10.70 11.66
C LEU A 245 10.92 -12.10 11.03
N ARG A 246 9.71 -12.60 10.75
CA ARG A 246 9.48 -13.91 10.17
C ARG A 246 8.86 -13.81 8.79
N ASP A 247 9.11 -14.82 7.98
CA ASP A 247 8.41 -15.04 6.73
C ASP A 247 6.89 -15.05 6.97
N SER A 248 6.20 -14.20 6.24
CA SER A 248 4.75 -14.02 6.32
C SER A 248 4.05 -14.34 4.99
N ASP A 249 4.75 -14.89 4.02
CA ASP A 249 4.11 -15.31 2.77
C ASP A 249 3.37 -16.64 2.96
N ILE A 250 2.22 -16.76 2.34
CA ILE A 250 1.43 -17.99 2.32
C ILE A 250 1.60 -18.59 0.93
N GLU A 251 2.35 -19.67 0.85
CA GLU A 251 2.38 -20.52 -0.36
C GLU A 251 1.04 -21.25 -0.46
N ILE A 252 0.42 -21.20 -1.63
CA ILE A 252 -0.87 -21.83 -1.91
C ILE A 252 -0.58 -23.10 -2.69
N GLU A 253 -0.90 -24.25 -2.09
CA GLU A 253 -0.94 -25.51 -2.79
C GLU A 253 -2.17 -25.53 -3.73
N GLU A 254 -1.97 -25.88 -4.99
CA GLU A 254 -3.00 -25.80 -6.05
C GLU A 254 -4.12 -26.83 -5.88
N GLU A 255 -4.00 -27.82 -4.97
CA GLU A 255 -4.92 -28.96 -4.80
C GLU A 255 -5.89 -28.82 -3.62
N ALA A 256 -6.15 -27.61 -3.10
CA ALA A 256 -7.03 -27.44 -1.95
C ALA A 256 -8.51 -27.68 -2.31
N GLU A 257 -9.10 -28.77 -1.82
CA GLU A 257 -10.53 -29.09 -2.00
C GLU A 257 -11.47 -28.08 -1.30
N ASP A 258 -11.02 -27.44 -0.21
CA ASP A 258 -11.74 -26.44 0.57
C ASP A 258 -10.85 -25.23 0.87
N LEU A 259 -11.07 -24.14 0.13
CA LEU A 259 -10.32 -22.90 0.26
C LEU A 259 -10.41 -22.27 1.66
N VAL A 260 -11.58 -22.26 2.25
CA VAL A 260 -11.81 -21.64 3.57
C VAL A 260 -10.99 -22.37 4.62
N ARG A 261 -11.06 -23.70 4.62
CA ARG A 261 -10.30 -24.55 5.53
C ARG A 261 -8.79 -24.48 5.28
N TYR A 262 -8.39 -24.42 4.01
CA TYR A 262 -7.00 -24.27 3.62
C TYR A 262 -6.43 -22.94 4.17
N PHE A 263 -7.10 -21.81 3.92
CA PHE A 263 -6.65 -20.51 4.42
C PHE A 263 -6.65 -20.43 5.94
N ALA A 264 -7.63 -20.97 6.62
CA ALA A 264 -7.64 -21.04 8.09
C ALA A 264 -6.43 -21.79 8.65
N ASN A 265 -5.99 -22.87 7.99
CA ASN A 265 -4.80 -23.61 8.37
C ASN A 265 -3.49 -22.90 7.96
N ALA A 266 -3.45 -22.31 6.77
CA ALA A 266 -2.29 -21.55 6.28
C ALA A 266 -1.98 -20.33 7.16
N ILE A 267 -3.00 -19.62 7.65
CA ILE A 267 -2.87 -18.53 8.61
C ILE A 267 -2.20 -19.01 9.91
N LYS A 268 -2.58 -20.21 10.40
CA LYS A 268 -1.94 -20.81 11.60
C LYS A 268 -0.49 -21.17 11.34
N ARG A 269 -0.16 -21.77 10.18
CA ARG A 269 1.22 -22.11 9.78
C ARG A 269 2.10 -20.87 9.63
N ARG A 270 1.59 -19.79 9.04
CA ARG A 270 2.29 -18.49 8.86
C ARG A 270 2.82 -17.93 10.17
N ARG A 271 2.15 -18.14 11.29
CA ARG A 271 2.63 -17.72 12.62
C ARG A 271 3.98 -18.32 12.98
N ARG A 272 4.40 -19.43 12.35
CA ARG A 272 5.65 -20.18 12.58
C ARG A 272 6.62 -20.10 11.40
N GLY A 273 6.53 -19.08 10.54
CA GLY A 273 7.45 -18.84 9.43
C GLY A 273 8.91 -18.74 9.88
N ARG A 274 9.86 -18.98 8.97
CA ARG A 274 11.31 -18.85 9.24
C ARG A 274 11.64 -17.42 9.70
N VAL A 275 12.71 -17.30 10.51
CA VAL A 275 13.30 -15.99 10.83
C VAL A 275 13.98 -15.46 9.57
N ILE A 276 13.58 -14.29 9.11
CA ILE A 276 14.17 -13.62 7.96
C ILE A 276 15.12 -12.52 8.40
N ARG A 277 14.79 -11.83 9.51
CA ARG A 277 15.64 -10.77 10.04
C ARG A 277 15.68 -10.84 11.56
N LEU A 278 16.89 -10.65 12.08
CA LEU A 278 17.19 -10.50 13.50
C LEU A 278 17.79 -9.10 13.72
N GLU A 279 17.12 -8.28 14.51
CA GLU A 279 17.58 -6.93 14.88
C GLU A 279 18.12 -6.96 16.30
N LEU A 280 19.36 -6.50 16.49
CA LEU A 280 20.05 -6.47 17.78
C LEU A 280 20.27 -5.03 18.26
N GLU A 281 20.08 -4.79 19.54
CA GLU A 281 20.34 -3.50 20.19
C GLU A 281 21.80 -3.08 20.06
N SER A 282 22.03 -1.78 19.93
CA SER A 282 23.38 -1.21 19.92
C SER A 282 24.11 -1.43 21.23
N GLY A 283 25.32 -1.97 21.15
CA GLY A 283 26.13 -2.26 22.34
C GLY A 283 25.69 -3.50 23.13
N MET A 284 24.95 -4.42 22.46
CA MET A 284 24.66 -5.73 23.04
C MET A 284 25.94 -6.46 23.44
N PRO A 285 26.01 -7.07 24.65
CA PRO A 285 27.17 -7.89 25.04
C PRO A 285 27.42 -9.03 24.04
N ASP A 286 28.70 -9.27 23.70
CA ASP A 286 29.11 -10.27 22.69
C ASP A 286 28.53 -11.67 22.97
N GLY A 287 28.49 -12.08 24.26
CA GLY A 287 27.93 -13.39 24.65
C GLY A 287 26.43 -13.53 24.36
N LEU A 288 25.65 -12.44 24.47
CA LEU A 288 24.23 -12.41 24.12
C LEU A 288 24.06 -12.38 22.59
N SER A 289 24.85 -11.56 21.93
CA SER A 289 24.81 -11.45 20.46
C SER A 289 25.14 -12.79 19.79
N THR A 290 26.19 -13.47 20.23
CA THR A 290 26.58 -14.79 19.70
C THR A 290 25.46 -15.82 19.92
N ALA A 291 24.92 -15.89 21.13
CA ALA A 291 23.84 -16.84 21.41
C ALA A 291 22.58 -16.61 20.55
N LEU A 292 22.17 -15.36 20.35
CA LEU A 292 21.03 -15.04 19.52
C LEU A 292 21.28 -15.36 18.03
N ARG A 293 22.51 -15.15 17.56
CA ARG A 293 22.91 -15.50 16.18
C ARG A 293 22.88 -17.02 15.96
N ASP A 294 23.35 -17.79 16.93
CA ASP A 294 23.39 -19.24 16.85
C ASP A 294 21.97 -19.85 16.87
N GLU A 295 21.09 -19.34 17.73
CA GLU A 295 19.74 -19.85 17.93
C GLU A 295 18.72 -19.35 16.89
N LEU A 296 18.79 -18.08 16.52
CA LEU A 296 17.80 -17.43 15.66
C LEU A 296 18.37 -16.97 14.33
N GLY A 297 19.66 -16.69 14.27
CA GLY A 297 20.32 -16.15 13.10
C GLY A 297 20.49 -17.22 12.02
N GLY A 298 21.08 -18.36 12.37
CA GLY A 298 21.44 -19.41 11.41
C GLY A 298 22.12 -18.86 10.16
N ALA A 299 22.29 -19.67 9.13
CA ALA A 299 22.83 -19.24 7.83
C ALA A 299 21.79 -18.41 7.01
N ASP A 300 20.55 -18.35 7.46
CA ASP A 300 19.42 -17.86 6.66
C ASP A 300 18.86 -16.51 7.04
N ALA A 301 19.04 -16.04 8.28
CA ALA A 301 18.54 -14.74 8.74
C ALA A 301 19.53 -13.60 8.46
N PHE A 302 19.00 -12.46 8.03
CA PHE A 302 19.77 -11.21 7.96
C PHE A 302 19.86 -10.60 9.35
N VAL A 303 21.08 -10.36 9.83
CA VAL A 303 21.30 -9.77 11.15
C VAL A 303 21.64 -8.30 10.98
N THR A 304 20.86 -7.44 11.64
CA THR A 304 21.12 -5.99 11.71
C THR A 304 21.58 -5.65 13.12
N ASP A 305 22.85 -5.22 13.24
CA ASP A 305 23.44 -4.80 14.49
C ASP A 305 23.25 -3.31 14.76
N GLY A 306 23.28 -2.97 16.04
CA GLY A 306 23.47 -1.60 16.49
C GLY A 306 22.24 -0.72 16.31
N ALA A 307 21.03 -1.27 16.32
CA ALA A 307 19.82 -0.47 16.36
C ALA A 307 19.72 0.31 17.69
N ALA A 308 19.68 1.65 17.61
CA ALA A 308 19.48 2.49 18.78
C ALA A 308 18.03 2.44 19.30
N PHE A 309 17.11 2.03 18.46
CA PHE A 309 15.71 1.77 18.77
C PHE A 309 15.19 0.69 17.79
N LEU A 310 14.73 -0.42 18.33
CA LEU A 310 14.20 -1.54 17.54
C LEU A 310 12.75 -1.28 17.15
N GLY A 311 12.34 -1.70 15.93
CA GLY A 311 10.95 -1.58 15.49
C GLY A 311 10.46 -0.14 15.44
N VAL A 312 11.10 0.70 14.66
CA VAL A 312 10.77 2.13 14.43
C VAL A 312 9.30 2.34 14.04
N GLY A 313 8.66 1.36 13.42
CA GLY A 313 7.23 1.39 13.08
C GLY A 313 6.31 1.62 14.29
N ASP A 314 6.69 1.19 15.47
CA ASP A 314 5.86 1.30 16.69
C ASP A 314 5.79 2.74 17.24
N LEU A 315 6.65 3.64 16.76
CA LEU A 315 6.59 5.08 17.08
C LEU A 315 5.28 5.74 16.64
N GLU A 316 4.49 5.08 15.79
CA GLU A 316 3.17 5.57 15.39
C GLU A 316 2.25 5.83 16.59
N SER A 317 2.34 5.04 17.65
CA SER A 317 1.53 5.22 18.86
C SER A 317 1.78 6.55 19.58
N ILE A 318 2.96 7.17 19.42
CA ILE A 318 3.27 8.49 19.96
C ILE A 318 2.63 9.61 19.13
N VAL A 319 2.39 9.36 17.86
CA VAL A 319 1.71 10.31 16.96
C VAL A 319 0.27 10.57 17.42
N ASP A 320 -0.33 9.65 18.16
CA ASP A 320 -1.69 9.80 18.68
C ASP A 320 -1.81 10.82 19.82
N GLU A 321 -0.69 11.30 20.41
CA GLU A 321 -0.70 12.35 21.46
C GLU A 321 -1.58 13.55 21.03
N ASP A 322 -2.37 14.07 21.96
CA ASP A 322 -3.31 15.18 21.71
C ASP A 322 -2.58 16.53 21.58
N ARG A 323 -1.94 16.72 20.44
CA ARG A 323 -1.19 17.91 20.03
C ARG A 323 -1.55 18.30 18.61
N PRO A 324 -2.74 18.87 18.40
CA PRO A 324 -3.21 19.28 17.06
C PRO A 324 -2.30 20.32 16.38
N ASP A 325 -1.55 21.11 17.17
CA ASP A 325 -0.55 22.05 16.68
C ASP A 325 0.65 21.39 16.00
N LEU A 326 0.90 20.11 16.28
CA LEU A 326 1.98 19.30 15.71
C LEU A 326 1.51 18.31 14.65
N LYS A 327 0.25 18.38 14.23
CA LYS A 327 -0.37 17.52 13.22
C LYS A 327 -0.90 18.32 12.03
N PHE A 328 -1.14 17.66 10.91
CA PHE A 328 -1.88 18.30 9.83
C PHE A 328 -3.26 18.74 10.31
N PRO A 329 -3.72 19.94 9.92
CA PRO A 329 -5.09 20.36 10.22
C PRO A 329 -6.09 19.30 9.74
N PRO A 330 -7.13 18.99 10.52
CA PRO A 330 -8.16 18.04 10.11
C PRO A 330 -8.76 18.46 8.76
N TYR A 331 -8.98 17.48 7.88
CA TYR A 331 -9.65 17.67 6.60
C TYR A 331 -10.96 16.92 6.56
N SER A 332 -12.05 17.62 6.26
CA SER A 332 -13.37 17.02 6.06
C SER A 332 -13.66 16.91 4.56
N PRO A 333 -13.74 15.70 4.01
CA PRO A 333 -14.07 15.49 2.61
C PRO A 333 -15.43 16.09 2.25
N ARG A 334 -15.55 16.66 1.05
CA ARG A 334 -16.82 17.20 0.55
C ARG A 334 -17.71 16.05 0.08
N PHE A 335 -19.00 16.12 0.37
CA PHE A 335 -19.94 15.23 -0.29
C PHE A 335 -20.17 15.73 -1.72
N PRO A 336 -20.21 14.84 -2.76
CA PRO A 336 -20.33 15.24 -4.15
C PRO A 336 -21.56 16.13 -4.41
N GLU A 337 -21.35 17.33 -4.91
CA GLU A 337 -22.40 18.33 -5.11
C GLU A 337 -23.49 17.84 -6.06
N ARG A 338 -23.09 17.12 -7.11
CA ARG A 338 -24.03 16.55 -8.07
C ARG A 338 -25.05 15.61 -7.45
N ILE A 339 -24.66 14.81 -6.45
CA ILE A 339 -25.61 13.95 -5.72
C ILE A 339 -26.55 14.80 -4.86
N ARG A 340 -26.05 15.89 -4.26
CA ARG A 340 -26.88 16.85 -3.49
C ARG A 340 -27.94 17.53 -4.36
N GLU A 341 -27.60 17.90 -5.59
CA GLU A 341 -28.54 18.51 -6.56
C GLU A 341 -29.74 17.59 -6.84
N TYR A 342 -29.55 16.28 -6.78
CA TYR A 342 -30.61 15.29 -6.90
C TYR A 342 -31.18 14.87 -5.53
N SER A 343 -31.07 15.72 -4.51
CA SER A 343 -31.57 15.45 -3.16
C SER A 343 -31.06 14.15 -2.53
N GLY A 344 -29.88 13.72 -2.91
CA GLY A 344 -29.25 12.47 -2.45
C GLY A 344 -29.61 11.23 -3.28
N ASP A 345 -30.45 11.35 -4.31
CA ASP A 345 -30.79 10.24 -5.21
C ASP A 345 -29.61 9.93 -6.16
N CYS A 346 -28.83 8.92 -5.78
CA CYS A 346 -27.67 8.47 -6.56
C CYS A 346 -28.08 7.97 -7.95
N PHE A 347 -29.21 7.23 -8.07
CA PHE A 347 -29.65 6.67 -9.35
C PHE A 347 -30.08 7.76 -10.32
N ALA A 348 -30.85 8.75 -9.85
CA ALA A 348 -31.25 9.87 -10.68
C ALA A 348 -30.05 10.69 -11.15
N ALA A 349 -29.08 10.96 -10.28
CA ALA A 349 -27.86 11.70 -10.60
C ALA A 349 -27.01 10.95 -11.64
N ILE A 350 -26.76 9.63 -11.44
CA ILE A 350 -25.95 8.79 -12.33
C ILE A 350 -26.65 8.62 -13.68
N LYS A 351 -27.98 8.45 -13.69
CA LYS A 351 -28.78 8.36 -14.91
C LYS A 351 -28.70 9.62 -15.77
N ALA A 352 -28.67 10.78 -15.12
CA ALA A 352 -28.56 12.06 -15.82
C ALA A 352 -27.20 12.26 -16.46
N LYS A 353 -26.12 11.78 -15.82
CA LYS A 353 -24.74 11.90 -16.32
C LYS A 353 -23.79 11.06 -15.48
N ASP A 354 -22.76 10.48 -16.11
CA ASP A 354 -21.65 9.85 -15.41
C ASP A 354 -20.98 10.79 -14.40
N ILE A 355 -20.50 10.22 -13.30
CA ILE A 355 -19.92 10.96 -12.19
C ILE A 355 -18.55 10.37 -11.86
N VAL A 356 -17.53 11.23 -11.73
CA VAL A 356 -16.26 10.86 -11.08
C VAL A 356 -16.15 11.55 -9.73
N VAL A 357 -15.70 10.80 -8.73
CA VAL A 357 -15.43 11.28 -7.37
C VAL A 357 -13.97 11.05 -7.05
N HIS A 358 -13.30 12.07 -6.55
CA HIS A 358 -11.86 12.03 -6.27
C HIS A 358 -11.61 11.98 -4.75
N HIS A 359 -11.35 10.78 -4.23
CA HIS A 359 -10.98 10.57 -2.83
C HIS A 359 -9.53 11.02 -2.57
N PRO A 360 -9.18 11.46 -1.35
CA PRO A 360 -10.03 11.71 -0.18
C PRO A 360 -10.69 13.11 -0.19
N TYR A 361 -10.55 13.87 -1.26
CA TYR A 361 -11.04 15.26 -1.34
C TYR A 361 -12.56 15.32 -1.36
N GLU A 362 -13.18 14.32 -1.98
CA GLU A 362 -14.61 14.05 -1.90
C GLU A 362 -14.85 12.75 -1.12
N SER A 363 -15.95 12.75 -0.35
CA SER A 363 -16.24 11.68 0.62
C SER A 363 -16.52 10.34 -0.04
N PHE A 364 -15.95 9.27 0.51
CA PHE A 364 -16.30 7.89 0.19
C PHE A 364 -17.75 7.55 0.60
N ASP A 365 -18.39 8.37 1.42
CA ASP A 365 -19.79 8.17 1.83
C ASP A 365 -20.77 8.15 0.64
N VAL A 366 -20.39 8.70 -0.51
CA VAL A 366 -21.18 8.58 -1.74
C VAL A 366 -21.29 7.13 -2.22
N VAL A 367 -20.23 6.34 -2.10
CA VAL A 367 -20.24 4.90 -2.43
C VAL A 367 -21.13 4.15 -1.46
N LEU A 368 -21.07 4.50 -0.17
CA LEU A 368 -21.97 3.93 0.85
C LEU A 368 -23.41 4.35 0.63
N ALA A 369 -23.66 5.61 0.25
CA ALA A 369 -25.00 6.12 -0.07
C ALA A 369 -25.61 5.35 -1.27
N PHE A 370 -24.82 5.15 -2.33
CA PHE A 370 -25.23 4.36 -3.50
C PHE A 370 -25.64 2.93 -3.10
N LEU A 371 -24.87 2.24 -2.28
CA LEU A 371 -25.17 0.88 -1.84
C LEU A 371 -26.36 0.83 -0.86
N ARG A 372 -26.46 1.80 0.07
CA ARG A 372 -27.61 1.90 1.01
C ARG A 372 -28.92 2.21 0.27
N GLN A 373 -28.86 3.12 -0.70
CA GLN A 373 -30.02 3.38 -1.55
C GLN A 373 -30.41 2.12 -2.32
N ALA A 374 -29.44 1.39 -2.90
CA ALA A 374 -29.70 0.12 -3.56
C ALA A 374 -30.33 -0.93 -2.63
N ALA A 375 -29.91 -0.97 -1.37
CA ALA A 375 -30.48 -1.89 -0.39
C ALA A 375 -31.95 -1.56 -0.04
N SER A 376 -32.31 -0.28 0.05
CA SER A 376 -33.65 0.17 0.48
C SER A 376 -34.63 0.36 -0.69
N ASP A 377 -34.18 0.55 -1.92
CA ASP A 377 -35.03 0.82 -3.07
C ASP A 377 -35.79 -0.45 -3.51
N PRO A 378 -37.13 -0.47 -3.50
CA PRO A 378 -37.94 -1.65 -3.85
C PRO A 378 -37.79 -2.07 -5.32
N ASP A 379 -37.37 -1.17 -6.20
CA ASP A 379 -37.17 -1.46 -7.60
C ASP A 379 -35.79 -2.09 -7.90
N VAL A 380 -34.85 -2.07 -6.96
CA VAL A 380 -33.58 -2.79 -7.10
C VAL A 380 -33.82 -4.29 -6.92
N VAL A 381 -33.40 -5.08 -7.90
CA VAL A 381 -33.59 -6.53 -7.93
C VAL A 381 -32.33 -7.31 -7.64
N ALA A 382 -31.16 -6.77 -8.02
CA ALA A 382 -29.88 -7.45 -7.81
C ALA A 382 -28.74 -6.49 -7.50
N ILE A 383 -27.79 -6.95 -6.68
CA ILE A 383 -26.52 -6.27 -6.39
C ILE A 383 -25.40 -7.29 -6.55
N LYS A 384 -24.35 -6.94 -7.31
CA LYS A 384 -23.10 -7.73 -7.37
C LYS A 384 -21.94 -6.85 -6.95
N GLN A 385 -21.08 -7.36 -6.07
CA GLN A 385 -20.01 -6.59 -5.42
C GLN A 385 -18.73 -7.38 -5.32
N THR A 386 -17.58 -6.76 -5.67
CA THR A 386 -16.26 -7.32 -5.37
C THR A 386 -15.74 -6.78 -4.02
N LEU A 387 -15.14 -7.64 -3.21
CA LEU A 387 -14.58 -7.31 -1.89
C LEU A 387 -13.16 -7.86 -1.79
N TYR A 388 -12.17 -6.95 -1.78
CA TYR A 388 -10.76 -7.32 -1.65
C TYR A 388 -10.25 -7.08 -0.22
N ARG A 389 -10.46 -5.88 0.33
CA ARG A 389 -10.15 -5.48 1.71
C ARG A 389 -11.32 -4.68 2.24
N ALA A 390 -12.14 -5.30 3.06
CA ALA A 390 -13.29 -4.62 3.68
C ALA A 390 -12.93 -3.96 5.03
N GLY A 391 -11.77 -4.31 5.60
CA GLY A 391 -11.29 -3.79 6.88
C GLY A 391 -12.17 -4.19 8.07
N LYS A 392 -11.91 -3.55 9.21
CA LYS A 392 -12.68 -3.80 10.45
C LYS A 392 -14.02 -3.07 10.50
N GLN A 393 -14.26 -2.07 9.63
CA GLN A 393 -15.50 -1.31 9.57
C GLN A 393 -16.45 -1.91 8.51
N PRO A 394 -17.58 -2.49 8.92
CA PRO A 394 -18.44 -3.31 8.04
C PRO A 394 -19.44 -2.51 7.20
N ALA A 395 -19.23 -1.22 6.93
CA ALA A 395 -20.24 -0.36 6.31
C ALA A 395 -20.76 -0.88 4.95
N VAL A 396 -19.85 -1.36 4.08
CA VAL A 396 -20.22 -1.98 2.80
C VAL A 396 -20.89 -3.34 3.04
N ILE A 397 -20.34 -4.16 3.92
CA ILE A 397 -20.88 -5.48 4.29
C ILE A 397 -22.31 -5.34 4.83
N ASN A 398 -22.55 -4.39 5.74
CA ASN A 398 -23.86 -4.13 6.30
C ASN A 398 -24.89 -3.71 5.24
N ALA A 399 -24.48 -2.93 4.23
CA ALA A 399 -25.36 -2.56 3.13
C ALA A 399 -25.74 -3.79 2.26
N LEU A 400 -24.82 -4.72 2.04
CA LEU A 400 -25.09 -5.96 1.30
C LEU A 400 -25.98 -6.91 2.10
N ILE A 401 -25.77 -7.03 3.41
CA ILE A 401 -26.62 -7.80 4.32
C ILE A 401 -28.05 -7.23 4.30
N ALA A 402 -28.20 -5.92 4.50
CA ALA A 402 -29.49 -5.26 4.47
C ALA A 402 -30.24 -5.45 3.13
N ALA A 403 -29.50 -5.47 2.02
CA ALA A 403 -30.08 -5.74 0.70
C ALA A 403 -30.60 -7.19 0.59
N ALA A 404 -29.83 -8.17 1.08
CA ALA A 404 -30.25 -9.58 1.06
C ALA A 404 -31.45 -9.82 1.98
N GLU A 405 -31.46 -9.25 3.18
CA GLU A 405 -32.58 -9.29 4.11
C GLU A 405 -33.86 -8.61 3.55
N ALA A 406 -33.68 -7.59 2.68
CA ALA A 406 -34.77 -6.98 1.93
C ALA A 406 -35.24 -7.82 0.70
N GLY A 407 -34.72 -9.04 0.55
CA GLY A 407 -35.14 -9.99 -0.50
C GLY A 407 -34.51 -9.75 -1.87
N LYS A 408 -33.45 -8.98 -1.97
CA LYS A 408 -32.72 -8.75 -3.23
C LYS A 408 -31.72 -9.88 -3.50
N SER A 409 -31.47 -10.16 -4.78
CA SER A 409 -30.40 -11.07 -5.16
C SER A 409 -29.04 -10.38 -4.96
N VAL A 410 -28.27 -10.82 -3.97
CA VAL A 410 -26.96 -10.23 -3.67
C VAL A 410 -25.87 -11.26 -3.90
N THR A 411 -24.86 -10.91 -4.72
CA THR A 411 -23.66 -11.71 -4.95
C THR A 411 -22.45 -10.93 -4.50
N ALA A 412 -21.65 -11.50 -3.61
CA ALA A 412 -20.40 -10.92 -3.13
C ALA A 412 -19.21 -11.79 -3.55
N VAL A 413 -18.29 -11.24 -4.32
CA VAL A 413 -17.01 -11.89 -4.64
C VAL A 413 -16.01 -11.47 -3.57
N VAL A 414 -15.64 -12.39 -2.69
CA VAL A 414 -14.74 -12.14 -1.55
C VAL A 414 -13.36 -12.73 -1.85
N GLU A 415 -12.34 -11.89 -1.85
CA GLU A 415 -10.95 -12.31 -2.09
C GLU A 415 -10.30 -12.80 -0.79
N LEU A 416 -10.07 -14.11 -0.67
CA LEU A 416 -9.42 -14.71 0.51
C LEU A 416 -7.91 -14.51 0.56
N LYS A 417 -7.28 -14.26 -0.58
CA LYS A 417 -5.83 -14.07 -0.72
C LYS A 417 -5.39 -12.62 -0.49
N ALA A 418 -6.26 -11.79 0.14
CA ALA A 418 -5.92 -10.42 0.50
C ALA A 418 -4.97 -10.41 1.70
N ARG A 419 -3.66 -10.24 1.43
CA ARG A 419 -2.58 -10.36 2.43
C ARG A 419 -2.85 -9.48 3.66
N PHE A 420 -2.72 -10.08 4.86
CA PHE A 420 -3.00 -9.53 6.19
C PHE A 420 -4.48 -9.30 6.53
N ASP A 421 -5.40 -9.44 5.56
CA ASP A 421 -6.84 -9.34 5.78
C ASP A 421 -7.57 -10.69 5.63
N GLU A 422 -6.82 -11.79 5.47
CA GLU A 422 -7.36 -13.12 5.19
C GLU A 422 -8.35 -13.58 6.29
N GLU A 423 -7.98 -13.42 7.56
CA GLU A 423 -8.82 -13.80 8.70
C GLU A 423 -10.11 -12.96 8.74
N GLN A 424 -9.98 -11.65 8.51
CA GLN A 424 -11.13 -10.75 8.50
C GLN A 424 -12.07 -11.01 7.32
N ASN A 425 -11.52 -11.31 6.15
CA ASN A 425 -12.32 -11.64 4.96
C ASN A 425 -13.08 -12.96 5.13
N LEU A 426 -12.51 -13.97 5.82
CA LEU A 426 -13.22 -15.19 6.19
C LEU A 426 -14.40 -14.92 7.13
N LEU A 427 -14.22 -14.06 8.13
CA LEU A 427 -15.29 -13.67 9.05
C LEU A 427 -16.42 -12.96 8.30
N TRP A 428 -16.10 -12.04 7.38
CA TRP A 428 -17.11 -11.33 6.59
C TRP A 428 -17.82 -12.24 5.61
N ALA A 429 -17.12 -13.17 4.96
CA ALA A 429 -17.73 -14.17 4.09
C ALA A 429 -18.81 -14.96 4.84
N SER A 430 -18.48 -15.47 6.02
CA SER A 430 -19.42 -16.21 6.87
C SER A 430 -20.61 -15.35 7.35
N ALA A 431 -20.41 -14.06 7.59
CA ALA A 431 -21.49 -13.14 7.96
C ALA A 431 -22.45 -12.89 6.79
N LEU A 432 -21.91 -12.69 5.58
CA LEU A 432 -22.67 -12.51 4.35
C LEU A 432 -23.52 -13.75 4.01
N GLU A 433 -22.91 -14.96 4.08
CA GLU A 433 -23.60 -16.23 3.82
C GLU A 433 -24.80 -16.44 4.77
N ARG A 434 -24.62 -16.17 6.06
CA ARG A 434 -25.70 -16.27 7.06
C ARG A 434 -26.85 -15.32 6.78
N ALA A 435 -26.61 -14.19 6.15
CA ALA A 435 -27.64 -13.22 5.73
C ALA A 435 -28.29 -13.57 4.40
N GLY A 436 -27.90 -14.67 3.75
CA GLY A 436 -28.44 -15.10 2.46
C GLY A 436 -27.77 -14.46 1.24
N VAL A 437 -26.62 -13.82 1.40
CA VAL A 437 -25.81 -13.35 0.28
C VAL A 437 -25.11 -14.54 -0.38
N GLN A 438 -25.13 -14.59 -1.70
CA GLN A 438 -24.34 -15.56 -2.47
C GLN A 438 -22.87 -15.13 -2.44
N VAL A 439 -22.05 -15.82 -1.66
CA VAL A 439 -20.62 -15.58 -1.57
C VAL A 439 -19.86 -16.44 -2.55
N VAL A 440 -18.92 -15.84 -3.30
CA VAL A 440 -18.03 -16.52 -4.24
C VAL A 440 -16.59 -16.09 -3.93
N TYR A 441 -15.66 -17.04 -3.94
CA TYR A 441 -14.27 -16.82 -3.60
C TYR A 441 -13.36 -16.57 -4.82
N GLY A 442 -13.94 -16.45 -6.01
CA GLY A 442 -13.23 -16.20 -7.26
C GLY A 442 -12.38 -17.38 -7.73
N PHE A 443 -11.31 -17.08 -8.45
CA PHE A 443 -10.42 -18.10 -9.02
C PHE A 443 -9.42 -18.63 -8.00
N MET A 444 -9.09 -19.95 -8.12
CA MET A 444 -8.01 -20.56 -7.35
C MET A 444 -6.64 -20.00 -7.71
N GLU A 445 -6.37 -19.81 -8.99
CA GLU A 445 -5.06 -19.42 -9.52
C GLU A 445 -4.85 -17.90 -9.48
N TRP A 446 -5.91 -17.11 -9.69
CA TRP A 446 -5.85 -15.67 -9.82
C TRP A 446 -6.51 -14.96 -8.63
N LYS A 447 -6.05 -13.74 -8.31
CA LYS A 447 -6.68 -12.89 -7.30
C LYS A 447 -7.68 -11.94 -7.96
N THR A 448 -8.87 -11.82 -7.39
CA THR A 448 -9.84 -10.81 -7.82
C THR A 448 -9.48 -9.47 -7.21
N HIS A 449 -8.90 -8.57 -8.02
CA HIS A 449 -8.46 -7.25 -7.55
C HIS A 449 -9.26 -6.09 -8.15
N ALA A 450 -10.15 -6.32 -9.11
CA ALA A 450 -11.09 -5.34 -9.62
C ALA A 450 -12.03 -4.83 -8.51
N LYS A 451 -12.31 -3.53 -8.48
CA LYS A 451 -13.22 -2.89 -7.52
C LYS A 451 -14.45 -2.43 -8.28
N VAL A 452 -15.46 -3.28 -8.31
CA VAL A 452 -16.69 -3.06 -9.08
C VAL A 452 -17.92 -3.37 -8.23
N SER A 453 -18.90 -2.47 -8.31
CA SER A 453 -20.24 -2.66 -7.79
C SER A 453 -21.23 -2.51 -8.94
N MET A 454 -22.18 -3.44 -9.06
CA MET A 454 -23.20 -3.44 -10.08
C MET A 454 -24.58 -3.59 -9.42
N VAL A 455 -25.45 -2.66 -9.70
CA VAL A 455 -26.83 -2.64 -9.21
C VAL A 455 -27.79 -2.72 -10.39
N VAL A 456 -28.72 -3.65 -10.35
CA VAL A 456 -29.78 -3.80 -11.37
C VAL A 456 -31.10 -3.33 -10.79
N ARG A 457 -31.69 -2.31 -11.44
CA ARG A 457 -32.92 -1.65 -11.04
C ARG A 457 -34.00 -1.79 -12.12
N ARG A 458 -35.23 -2.01 -11.74
CA ARG A 458 -36.38 -2.01 -12.62
C ARG A 458 -36.85 -0.58 -12.88
N GLU A 459 -36.93 -0.18 -14.13
CA GLU A 459 -37.37 1.16 -14.55
C GLU A 459 -38.25 1.06 -15.80
N GLY A 460 -39.47 1.56 -15.72
CA GLY A 460 -40.39 1.59 -16.86
C GLY A 460 -40.63 0.21 -17.52
N GLY A 461 -40.63 -0.86 -16.73
CA GLY A 461 -40.85 -2.23 -17.21
C GLY A 461 -39.59 -2.91 -17.78
N GLN A 462 -38.44 -2.23 -17.74
CA GLN A 462 -37.12 -2.77 -18.16
C GLN A 462 -36.13 -2.75 -17.01
N TYR A 463 -34.99 -3.42 -17.17
CA TYR A 463 -33.89 -3.38 -16.21
C TYR A 463 -32.82 -2.38 -16.68
N ARG A 464 -32.40 -1.52 -15.75
CA ARG A 464 -31.25 -0.63 -15.92
C ARG A 464 -30.15 -1.03 -14.96
N THR A 465 -28.92 -1.08 -15.46
CA THR A 465 -27.74 -1.38 -14.68
C THR A 465 -27.01 -0.08 -14.33
N TYR A 466 -26.68 0.06 -13.05
CA TYR A 466 -25.85 1.13 -12.51
C TYR A 466 -24.56 0.51 -12.01
N CYS A 467 -23.43 1.06 -12.43
CA CYS A 467 -22.12 0.54 -12.07
C CYS A 467 -21.27 1.58 -11.34
N HIS A 468 -20.50 1.10 -10.40
CA HIS A 468 -19.39 1.83 -9.80
C HIS A 468 -18.10 1.07 -10.08
N PHE A 469 -17.07 1.81 -10.56
CA PHE A 469 -15.70 1.32 -10.77
C PHE A 469 -14.76 2.16 -9.93
N GLY A 470 -14.00 1.52 -9.02
CA GLY A 470 -13.05 2.20 -8.15
C GLY A 470 -11.60 1.82 -8.45
N THR A 471 -10.70 2.80 -8.53
CA THR A 471 -9.26 2.53 -8.57
C THR A 471 -8.75 2.03 -7.22
N GLY A 472 -9.45 2.36 -6.12
CA GLY A 472 -9.15 1.99 -4.73
C GLY A 472 -10.15 1.02 -4.12
N ASN A 473 -9.76 0.43 -2.97
CA ASN A 473 -10.56 -0.56 -2.25
C ASN A 473 -11.84 0.04 -1.62
N TYR A 474 -12.85 -0.79 -1.41
CA TYR A 474 -14.06 -0.45 -0.65
C TYR A 474 -13.79 -0.41 0.86
N HIS A 475 -12.91 0.51 1.27
CA HIS A 475 -12.44 0.63 2.65
C HIS A 475 -12.52 2.08 3.14
N PRO A 476 -13.51 2.44 3.97
CA PRO A 476 -13.78 3.83 4.36
C PRO A 476 -12.60 4.55 5.03
N ILE A 477 -11.73 3.82 5.75
CA ILE A 477 -10.56 4.42 6.42
C ILE A 477 -9.48 4.73 5.40
N THR A 478 -9.12 3.78 4.52
CA THR A 478 -8.07 4.02 3.50
C THR A 478 -8.49 5.10 2.51
N ALA A 479 -9.79 5.20 2.19
CA ALA A 479 -10.34 6.24 1.34
C ALA A 479 -10.22 7.68 1.91
N LYS A 480 -9.83 7.84 3.19
CA LYS A 480 -9.48 9.15 3.79
C LYS A 480 -8.02 9.52 3.61
N ILE A 481 -7.19 8.59 3.16
CA ILE A 481 -5.73 8.75 3.07
C ILE A 481 -5.24 8.55 1.63
N TYR A 482 -5.85 7.63 0.88
CA TYR A 482 -5.46 7.27 -0.48
C TYR A 482 -6.18 8.14 -1.51
N THR A 483 -5.44 8.65 -2.49
CA THR A 483 -6.06 9.35 -3.61
C THR A 483 -6.52 8.34 -4.65
N ASP A 484 -7.83 8.19 -4.78
CA ASP A 484 -8.45 7.24 -5.69
C ASP A 484 -9.61 7.89 -6.45
N LEU A 485 -10.00 7.26 -7.55
CA LEU A 485 -11.16 7.64 -8.34
C LEU A 485 -12.27 6.63 -8.18
N SER A 486 -13.49 7.12 -7.96
CA SER A 486 -14.74 6.37 -8.04
C SER A 486 -15.53 6.88 -9.24
N PHE A 487 -15.77 6.01 -10.22
CA PHE A 487 -16.54 6.33 -11.42
C PHE A 487 -17.91 5.64 -11.37
N PHE A 488 -18.96 6.42 -11.53
CA PHE A 488 -20.35 5.93 -11.56
C PHE A 488 -20.96 6.16 -12.93
N THR A 489 -21.62 5.14 -13.46
CA THR A 489 -22.24 5.18 -14.78
C THR A 489 -23.51 4.32 -14.88
N ALA A 490 -24.41 4.72 -15.78
CA ALA A 490 -25.56 3.92 -16.20
C ALA A 490 -25.46 3.57 -17.71
N ASP A 491 -24.29 3.67 -18.32
CA ASP A 491 -24.06 3.27 -19.70
C ASP A 491 -24.36 1.76 -19.88
N PRO A 492 -25.31 1.39 -20.75
CA PRO A 492 -25.70 -0.01 -20.92
C PRO A 492 -24.58 -0.89 -21.50
N ARG A 493 -23.60 -0.32 -22.18
CA ARG A 493 -22.43 -1.06 -22.70
C ARG A 493 -21.54 -1.48 -21.54
N ILE A 494 -21.22 -0.54 -20.63
CA ILE A 494 -20.42 -0.79 -19.41
C ILE A 494 -21.18 -1.74 -18.48
N GLY A 495 -22.50 -1.57 -18.36
CA GLY A 495 -23.33 -2.46 -17.55
C GLY A 495 -23.30 -3.92 -18.03
N ARG A 496 -23.30 -4.15 -19.35
CA ARG A 496 -23.14 -5.50 -19.95
C ARG A 496 -21.75 -6.07 -19.69
N ASP A 497 -20.72 -5.26 -19.86
CA ASP A 497 -19.33 -5.67 -19.62
C ASP A 497 -19.13 -6.02 -18.15
N ALA A 498 -19.68 -5.25 -17.23
CA ALA A 498 -19.66 -5.55 -15.80
C ALA A 498 -20.36 -6.88 -15.48
N ALA A 499 -21.50 -7.14 -16.09
CA ALA A 499 -22.20 -8.41 -15.91
C ALA A 499 -21.38 -9.60 -16.43
N GLN A 500 -20.72 -9.46 -17.58
CA GLN A 500 -19.81 -10.48 -18.11
C GLN A 500 -18.60 -10.69 -17.19
N MET A 501 -18.00 -9.62 -16.66
CA MET A 501 -16.91 -9.71 -15.68
C MET A 501 -17.34 -10.49 -14.44
N PHE A 502 -18.53 -10.21 -13.88
CA PHE A 502 -19.04 -10.99 -12.75
C PHE A 502 -19.28 -12.45 -13.11
N ASN A 503 -19.86 -12.75 -14.27
CA ASN A 503 -20.05 -14.15 -14.73
C ASN A 503 -18.70 -14.86 -14.90
N TYR A 504 -17.67 -14.16 -15.37
CA TYR A 504 -16.32 -14.69 -15.47
C TYR A 504 -15.76 -15.07 -14.10
N VAL A 505 -15.87 -14.17 -13.12
CA VAL A 505 -15.31 -14.40 -11.78
C VAL A 505 -16.11 -15.44 -10.98
N THR A 506 -17.43 -15.52 -11.17
CA THR A 506 -18.31 -16.41 -10.39
C THR A 506 -18.55 -17.75 -11.03
N GLY A 507 -18.53 -17.86 -12.34
CA GLY A 507 -18.90 -19.07 -13.08
C GLY A 507 -17.83 -19.54 -14.07
N TYR A 508 -16.67 -18.87 -14.12
CA TYR A 508 -15.57 -19.16 -15.04
C TYR A 508 -16.00 -19.11 -16.53
N VAL A 509 -17.06 -18.34 -16.81
CA VAL A 509 -17.55 -18.14 -18.17
C VAL A 509 -16.73 -17.06 -18.83
N GLU A 510 -15.94 -17.42 -19.83
CA GLU A 510 -15.12 -16.45 -20.57
C GLU A 510 -16.01 -15.39 -21.24
N PRO A 511 -15.70 -14.07 -21.04
CA PRO A 511 -16.48 -13.02 -21.65
C PRO A 511 -16.33 -13.05 -23.18
N GLU A 512 -17.44 -13.01 -23.88
CA GLU A 512 -17.46 -12.83 -25.33
C GLU A 512 -17.79 -11.37 -25.68
N ASN A 513 -17.03 -10.76 -26.59
CA ASN A 513 -17.36 -9.45 -27.18
C ASN A 513 -17.61 -8.32 -26.15
N MET A 514 -16.69 -8.10 -25.22
CA MET A 514 -16.74 -6.94 -24.34
C MET A 514 -16.68 -5.65 -25.15
N ALA A 515 -17.57 -4.71 -24.86
CA ALA A 515 -17.76 -3.51 -25.66
C ALA A 515 -16.68 -2.44 -25.41
N LEU A 516 -16.37 -2.21 -24.13
CA LEU A 516 -15.53 -1.11 -23.68
C LEU A 516 -14.46 -1.55 -22.67
N VAL A 517 -14.82 -2.36 -21.69
CA VAL A 517 -13.94 -2.75 -20.58
C VAL A 517 -12.99 -3.84 -21.03
N SER A 518 -11.69 -3.66 -20.81
CA SER A 518 -10.71 -4.73 -20.97
C SER A 518 -10.36 -5.33 -19.59
N LEU A 519 -10.13 -6.65 -19.56
CA LEU A 519 -9.84 -7.39 -18.34
C LEU A 519 -8.47 -8.07 -18.39
N SER A 520 -7.80 -8.19 -17.25
CA SER A 520 -6.69 -9.13 -17.09
C SER A 520 -7.20 -10.45 -16.45
N PRO A 521 -6.54 -11.57 -16.75
CA PRO A 521 -5.35 -11.76 -17.60
C PRO A 521 -5.62 -11.83 -19.12
N ARG A 522 -6.77 -11.44 -19.57
CA ARG A 522 -7.26 -11.65 -20.93
C ARG A 522 -6.69 -10.68 -21.97
N ASP A 523 -7.09 -9.41 -21.94
CA ASP A 523 -6.85 -8.44 -23.02
C ASP A 523 -6.38 -7.06 -22.54
N LEU A 524 -6.29 -6.83 -21.24
CA LEU A 524 -5.90 -5.52 -20.68
C LEU A 524 -4.52 -5.09 -21.16
N ARG A 525 -3.48 -5.95 -21.03
CA ARG A 525 -2.12 -5.64 -21.50
C ARG A 525 -2.12 -5.33 -22.99
N LYS A 526 -2.78 -6.19 -23.77
CA LYS A 526 -2.89 -6.01 -25.21
C LYS A 526 -3.51 -4.65 -25.56
N ARG A 527 -4.59 -4.25 -24.88
CA ARG A 527 -5.25 -2.96 -25.10
C ARG A 527 -4.32 -1.78 -24.85
N LEU A 528 -3.50 -1.85 -23.80
CA LEU A 528 -2.51 -0.80 -23.53
C LEU A 528 -1.44 -0.76 -24.62
N VAL A 529 -0.90 -1.90 -25.01
CA VAL A 529 0.09 -2.01 -26.10
C VAL A 529 -0.50 -1.46 -27.41
N ASP A 530 -1.71 -1.83 -27.79
CA ASP A 530 -2.40 -1.32 -28.99
C ASP A 530 -2.53 0.22 -28.96
N CYS A 531 -2.77 0.82 -27.78
CA CYS A 531 -2.83 2.27 -27.63
C CYS A 531 -1.45 2.93 -27.78
N ILE A 532 -0.39 2.32 -27.24
CA ILE A 532 1.00 2.79 -27.40
C ILE A 532 1.41 2.69 -28.87
N ASP A 533 1.12 1.57 -29.53
CA ASP A 533 1.37 1.38 -30.98
C ASP A 533 0.68 2.43 -31.85
N ALA A 534 -0.53 2.86 -31.48
CA ALA A 534 -1.23 3.94 -32.18
C ALA A 534 -0.49 5.28 -32.03
N GLU A 535 0.05 5.61 -30.86
CA GLU A 535 0.87 6.84 -30.67
C GLU A 535 2.19 6.77 -31.47
N ILE A 536 2.83 5.59 -31.52
CA ILE A 536 4.01 5.34 -32.36
C ILE A 536 3.68 5.60 -33.82
N ALA A 537 2.54 5.08 -34.31
CA ALA A 537 2.10 5.29 -35.68
C ALA A 537 1.82 6.77 -35.98
N PHE A 538 1.23 7.51 -35.06
CA PHE A 538 1.03 8.95 -35.23
C PHE A 538 2.37 9.70 -35.28
N ALA A 539 3.31 9.41 -34.42
CA ALA A 539 4.63 10.05 -34.38
C ALA A 539 5.40 9.76 -35.69
N ARG A 540 5.42 8.50 -36.15
CA ARG A 540 6.05 8.11 -37.42
C ARG A 540 5.39 8.78 -38.63
N ALA A 541 4.10 9.14 -38.52
CA ALA A 541 3.37 9.89 -39.59
C ALA A 541 3.54 11.42 -39.46
N GLY A 542 4.46 11.91 -38.59
CA GLY A 542 4.71 13.33 -38.38
C GLY A 542 3.62 14.08 -37.59
N LYS A 543 2.74 13.36 -36.91
CA LYS A 543 1.76 13.92 -35.96
C LYS A 543 2.30 13.87 -34.53
N PRO A 544 1.86 14.73 -33.61
CA PRO A 544 2.22 14.60 -32.21
C PRO A 544 1.80 13.24 -31.64
N GLY A 545 2.74 12.52 -31.03
CA GLY A 545 2.46 11.37 -30.17
C GLY A 545 2.65 11.79 -28.72
N SER A 546 1.72 11.44 -27.82
CA SER A 546 1.80 11.81 -26.40
C SER A 546 1.17 10.76 -25.50
N ILE A 547 1.89 10.35 -24.46
CA ILE A 547 1.40 9.39 -23.45
C ILE A 547 1.58 10.00 -22.06
N TRP A 548 0.50 10.03 -21.27
CA TRP A 548 0.54 10.30 -19.84
C TRP A 548 0.05 9.09 -19.07
N ALA A 549 0.75 8.69 -18.04
CA ALA A 549 0.30 7.62 -17.18
C ALA A 549 0.58 7.91 -15.70
N LYS A 550 -0.38 7.54 -14.85
CA LYS A 550 -0.25 7.61 -13.39
C LYS A 550 -0.55 6.24 -12.80
N MET A 551 0.33 5.73 -11.92
CA MET A 551 0.17 4.44 -11.26
C MET A 551 1.08 4.31 -10.05
N ASN A 552 0.94 3.21 -9.30
CA ASN A 552 1.84 2.98 -8.17
C ASN A 552 3.15 2.32 -8.58
N SER A 553 3.11 1.43 -9.59
CA SER A 553 4.28 0.65 -10.00
C SER A 553 4.29 0.39 -11.50
N LEU A 554 5.45 0.57 -12.13
CA LEU A 554 5.75 0.23 -13.52
C LEU A 554 6.89 -0.80 -13.53
N VAL A 555 6.56 -2.07 -13.80
CA VAL A 555 7.48 -3.22 -13.67
C VAL A 555 7.36 -4.19 -14.85
N ASP A 556 6.25 -4.14 -15.61
CA ASP A 556 5.99 -5.07 -16.71
C ASP A 556 6.96 -4.82 -17.88
N PRO A 557 7.83 -5.81 -18.23
CA PRO A 557 8.83 -5.61 -19.27
C PRO A 557 8.23 -5.31 -20.62
N ALA A 558 7.12 -5.98 -21.00
CA ALA A 558 6.50 -5.78 -22.30
C ALA A 558 5.97 -4.34 -22.48
N VAL A 559 5.39 -3.76 -21.42
CA VAL A 559 4.95 -2.36 -21.43
C VAL A 559 6.15 -1.41 -21.44
N ILE A 560 7.20 -1.68 -20.65
CA ILE A 560 8.40 -0.86 -20.61
C ILE A 560 9.09 -0.82 -21.99
N GLU A 561 9.26 -1.96 -22.64
CA GLU A 561 9.85 -2.03 -23.99
C GLU A 561 9.02 -1.26 -25.01
N LYS A 562 7.70 -1.34 -24.93
CA LYS A 562 6.82 -0.56 -25.81
C LYS A 562 6.93 0.96 -25.57
N LEU A 563 7.12 1.38 -24.33
CA LEU A 563 7.38 2.80 -24.01
C LEU A 563 8.74 3.26 -24.54
N TYR A 564 9.77 2.40 -24.54
CA TYR A 564 11.06 2.69 -25.19
C TYR A 564 10.92 2.81 -26.70
N GLU A 565 10.19 1.88 -27.32
CA GLU A 565 9.88 1.98 -28.77
C GLU A 565 9.14 3.29 -29.09
N ALA A 566 8.19 3.68 -28.24
CA ALA A 566 7.45 4.92 -28.42
C ALA A 566 8.36 6.17 -28.29
N SER A 567 9.25 6.18 -27.28
CA SER A 567 10.26 7.24 -27.13
C SER A 567 11.13 7.36 -28.37
N ASN A 568 11.65 6.25 -28.88
CA ASN A 568 12.49 6.23 -30.07
C ASN A 568 11.76 6.66 -31.35
N ALA A 569 10.42 6.54 -31.36
CA ALA A 569 9.58 7.07 -32.43
C ALA A 569 9.26 8.57 -32.27
N GLY A 570 9.70 9.23 -31.20
CA GLY A 570 9.45 10.64 -30.91
C GLY A 570 8.15 10.92 -30.16
N VAL A 571 7.57 9.92 -29.47
CA VAL A 571 6.42 10.11 -28.61
C VAL A 571 6.85 10.74 -27.29
N GLU A 572 6.23 11.84 -26.88
CA GLU A 572 6.46 12.50 -25.60
C GLU A 572 5.74 11.76 -24.46
N ILE A 573 6.46 11.30 -23.46
CA ILE A 573 5.95 10.42 -22.40
C ILE A 573 6.20 11.01 -21.02
N ASP A 574 5.12 11.29 -20.27
CA ASP A 574 5.17 11.77 -18.90
C ASP A 574 4.51 10.74 -17.95
N LEU A 575 5.28 10.20 -17.04
CA LEU A 575 4.85 9.17 -16.11
C LEU A 575 4.86 9.69 -14.67
N VAL A 576 3.77 9.44 -13.93
CA VAL A 576 3.70 9.69 -12.48
C VAL A 576 3.66 8.35 -11.77
N ILE A 577 4.82 7.88 -11.31
CA ILE A 577 5.00 6.58 -10.67
C ILE A 577 5.36 6.80 -9.20
N ARG A 578 4.41 6.53 -8.31
CA ARG A 578 4.60 6.78 -6.87
C ARG A 578 5.71 5.94 -6.26
N GLY A 579 5.74 4.63 -6.56
CA GLY A 579 6.61 3.64 -5.90
C GLY A 579 7.67 3.07 -6.82
N ILE A 580 7.49 1.82 -7.20
CA ILE A 580 8.45 1.05 -7.99
C ILE A 580 8.40 1.48 -9.46
N CYS A 581 9.57 1.83 -10.02
CA CYS A 581 9.75 2.04 -11.44
C CYS A 581 10.99 1.27 -11.92
N CYS A 582 10.78 0.30 -12.80
CA CYS A 582 11.89 -0.45 -13.41
C CYS A 582 12.35 0.17 -14.75
N LEU A 583 11.61 1.14 -15.28
CA LEU A 583 11.98 1.88 -16.49
C LEU A 583 13.09 2.89 -16.20
N LYS A 584 14.08 2.99 -17.09
CA LYS A 584 15.16 4.00 -17.06
C LYS A 584 14.76 5.18 -17.95
N PRO A 585 14.53 6.39 -17.41
CA PRO A 585 14.20 7.57 -18.19
C PRO A 585 15.45 8.29 -18.69
N CYS A 586 15.29 9.15 -19.70
CA CYS A 586 16.30 10.10 -20.19
C CYS A 586 17.63 9.44 -20.62
N VAL A 587 17.60 8.20 -21.13
CA VAL A 587 18.78 7.51 -21.68
C VAL A 587 18.83 7.75 -23.19
N PRO A 588 19.99 8.23 -23.72
CA PRO A 588 20.16 8.41 -25.18
C PRO A 588 19.85 7.14 -25.97
N ASP A 589 19.23 7.31 -27.13
CA ASP A 589 18.84 6.23 -28.06
C ASP A 589 17.88 5.18 -27.45
N MET A 590 17.26 5.46 -26.27
CA MET A 590 16.32 4.54 -25.63
C MET A 590 15.09 5.25 -25.07
N SER A 591 15.28 6.25 -24.23
CA SER A 591 14.19 6.86 -23.43
C SER A 591 14.32 8.38 -23.29
N GLU A 592 14.88 9.05 -24.28
CA GLU A 592 15.13 10.50 -24.27
C GLU A 592 13.86 11.33 -24.07
N HIS A 593 12.72 10.82 -24.56
CA HIS A 593 11.43 11.47 -24.47
C HIS A 593 10.58 10.99 -23.27
N ILE A 594 11.15 10.21 -22.35
CA ILE A 594 10.44 9.71 -21.16
C ILE A 594 10.88 10.47 -19.92
N ARG A 595 9.92 11.05 -19.22
CA ARG A 595 10.10 11.68 -17.91
C ARG A 595 9.30 10.91 -16.86
N VAL A 596 9.89 10.66 -15.70
CA VAL A 596 9.25 9.94 -14.60
C VAL A 596 9.30 10.79 -13.35
N LYS A 597 8.12 11.03 -12.78
CA LYS A 597 7.92 11.77 -11.54
C LYS A 597 7.31 10.87 -10.47
N SER A 598 7.71 11.06 -9.21
CA SER A 598 7.08 10.45 -8.04
C SER A 598 6.52 11.54 -7.13
N VAL A 599 5.33 11.35 -6.58
CA VAL A 599 4.68 12.28 -5.65
C VAL A 599 4.45 11.57 -4.32
N ILE A 600 4.97 12.15 -3.23
CA ILE A 600 4.79 11.66 -1.85
C ILE A 600 4.45 12.85 -0.95
N GLY A 601 3.44 12.73 -0.11
CA GLY A 601 3.02 13.80 0.78
C GLY A 601 1.90 13.37 1.71
N ARG A 602 1.07 14.34 2.15
CA ARG A 602 -0.01 14.13 3.11
C ARG A 602 -0.93 12.96 2.77
N PHE A 603 -1.29 12.81 1.49
CA PHE A 603 -2.11 11.72 0.99
C PHE A 603 -1.27 10.78 0.14
N LEU A 604 -1.70 9.52 0.06
CA LEU A 604 -1.00 8.50 -0.70
C LEU A 604 -1.57 8.43 -2.12
N GLU A 605 -0.77 8.83 -3.11
CA GLU A 605 -1.15 8.74 -4.53
C GLU A 605 -1.37 7.29 -4.94
N HIS A 606 -2.60 6.93 -5.41
CA HIS A 606 -2.97 5.54 -5.62
C HIS A 606 -3.78 5.27 -6.88
N SER A 607 -4.46 6.27 -7.46
CA SER A 607 -5.24 6.11 -8.68
C SER A 607 -4.37 5.67 -9.87
N ARG A 608 -4.95 4.89 -10.80
CA ARG A 608 -4.31 4.47 -12.04
C ARG A 608 -5.06 5.06 -13.20
N ILE A 609 -4.32 5.82 -14.01
CA ILE A 609 -4.84 6.57 -15.16
C ILE A 609 -3.88 6.38 -16.33
N TRP A 610 -4.41 6.14 -17.51
CA TRP A 610 -3.67 6.15 -18.77
C TRP A 610 -4.34 7.11 -19.75
N ALA A 611 -3.55 7.96 -20.40
CA ALA A 611 -4.03 8.89 -21.39
C ALA A 611 -3.10 8.90 -22.62
N PHE A 612 -3.70 8.87 -23.81
CA PHE A 612 -3.02 8.80 -25.08
C PHE A 612 -3.51 9.97 -25.95
N GLY A 613 -2.62 10.74 -26.54
CA GLY A 613 -2.91 11.98 -27.26
C GLY A 613 -3.74 11.83 -28.52
N ASN A 614 -3.79 10.62 -29.09
CA ASN A 614 -4.57 10.28 -30.28
C ASN A 614 -4.20 11.17 -31.49
N GLY A 615 -2.90 11.36 -31.71
CA GLY A 615 -2.34 12.17 -32.81
C GLY A 615 -2.37 13.68 -32.57
N LYS A 616 -2.54 14.12 -31.28
CA LYS A 616 -2.50 15.51 -30.86
C LYS A 616 -1.66 15.67 -29.59
N ALA A 617 -1.13 16.89 -29.40
CA ALA A 617 -0.45 17.21 -28.13
C ALA A 617 -1.45 17.20 -26.95
N MET A 618 -0.99 16.79 -25.77
CA MET A 618 -1.82 16.75 -24.56
C MET A 618 -1.69 18.03 -23.73
N PRO A 619 -2.75 18.43 -23.00
CA PRO A 619 -4.07 17.80 -22.95
C PRO A 619 -4.94 18.17 -24.18
N ASN A 620 -5.86 17.30 -24.57
CA ASN A 620 -6.82 17.58 -25.64
C ASN A 620 -8.11 16.75 -25.48
N ASP A 621 -9.23 17.26 -25.99
CA ASP A 621 -10.57 16.64 -25.87
C ASP A 621 -10.72 15.31 -26.61
N GLY A 622 -9.81 14.98 -27.53
CA GLY A 622 -9.82 13.74 -28.31
C GLY A 622 -8.86 12.68 -27.77
N ALA A 623 -8.20 12.94 -26.66
CA ALA A 623 -7.31 11.98 -26.03
C ALA A 623 -8.08 10.73 -25.57
N LYS A 624 -7.48 9.55 -25.76
CA LYS A 624 -8.05 8.31 -25.19
C LYS A 624 -7.65 8.24 -23.72
N LEU A 625 -8.65 8.25 -22.84
CA LEU A 625 -8.46 8.26 -21.40
C LEU A 625 -9.02 6.99 -20.77
N PHE A 626 -8.27 6.39 -19.86
CA PHE A 626 -8.66 5.19 -19.12
C PHE A 626 -8.38 5.34 -17.63
N ILE A 627 -9.24 4.72 -16.81
CA ILE A 627 -8.94 4.42 -15.39
C ILE A 627 -8.80 2.90 -15.23
N SER A 628 -7.99 2.48 -14.25
CA SER A 628 -7.71 1.06 -14.02
C SER A 628 -7.61 0.71 -12.56
N SER A 629 -7.86 -0.57 -12.23
CA SER A 629 -7.47 -1.16 -10.94
C SER A 629 -6.05 -1.72 -10.95
N ALA A 630 -5.43 -1.88 -12.14
CA ALA A 630 -4.12 -2.47 -12.36
C ALA A 630 -2.98 -1.45 -12.33
N ASP A 631 -1.89 -1.80 -11.66
CA ASP A 631 -0.56 -1.25 -11.96
C ASP A 631 0.06 -2.00 -13.15
N ALA A 632 1.01 -1.41 -13.86
CA ALA A 632 1.73 -2.08 -14.95
C ALA A 632 2.76 -3.07 -14.40
N MET A 633 2.28 -4.22 -13.98
CA MET A 633 3.07 -5.29 -13.37
C MET A 633 2.64 -6.66 -13.93
N PRO A 634 3.60 -7.61 -14.17
CA PRO A 634 3.26 -8.95 -14.64
C PRO A 634 2.19 -9.63 -13.78
N ARG A 635 2.31 -9.55 -12.44
CA ARG A 635 1.30 -10.15 -11.55
C ARG A 635 -0.11 -9.57 -11.72
N ASN A 636 -0.25 -8.28 -12.10
CA ASN A 636 -1.55 -7.65 -12.30
C ASN A 636 -2.15 -8.06 -13.65
N PHE A 637 -1.30 -8.22 -14.65
CA PHE A 637 -1.73 -8.57 -15.99
C PHE A 637 -1.95 -10.07 -16.21
N ASP A 638 -1.22 -10.94 -15.46
CA ASP A 638 -1.21 -12.39 -15.73
C ASP A 638 -1.86 -13.22 -14.59
N ARG A 639 -1.92 -12.67 -13.36
CA ARG A 639 -2.35 -13.45 -12.17
C ARG A 639 -3.41 -12.75 -11.33
N ARG A 640 -4.11 -11.75 -11.91
CA ARG A 640 -5.20 -11.04 -11.25
C ARG A 640 -6.30 -10.73 -12.22
N VAL A 641 -7.53 -10.67 -11.71
CA VAL A 641 -8.64 -10.06 -12.42
C VAL A 641 -8.63 -8.57 -12.09
N GLU A 642 -8.30 -7.77 -13.08
CA GLU A 642 -8.26 -6.31 -13.05
C GLU A 642 -9.08 -5.76 -14.22
N TYR A 643 -9.40 -4.47 -14.20
CA TYR A 643 -10.06 -3.82 -15.32
C TYR A 643 -9.27 -2.62 -15.85
N LEU A 644 -9.48 -2.30 -17.11
CA LEU A 644 -9.13 -1.05 -17.77
C LEU A 644 -10.41 -0.51 -18.42
N LEU A 645 -10.87 0.66 -17.96
CA LEU A 645 -12.14 1.26 -18.35
C LEU A 645 -11.90 2.57 -19.10
N PRO A 646 -12.37 2.72 -20.35
CA PRO A 646 -12.30 3.99 -21.08
C PRO A 646 -13.29 5.01 -20.52
N ILE A 647 -12.90 6.26 -20.49
CA ILE A 647 -13.72 7.41 -20.07
C ILE A 647 -14.15 8.18 -21.32
N GLU A 648 -15.37 7.94 -21.75
CA GLU A 648 -15.93 8.57 -22.98
C GLU A 648 -16.81 9.80 -22.67
N ASN A 649 -17.27 9.97 -21.43
CA ASN A 649 -18.03 11.15 -21.04
C ASN A 649 -17.13 12.39 -21.01
N ALA A 650 -17.36 13.34 -21.90
CA ALA A 650 -16.50 14.51 -22.10
C ALA A 650 -16.21 15.29 -20.80
N THR A 651 -17.22 15.49 -19.94
CA THR A 651 -17.01 16.22 -18.68
C THR A 651 -16.12 15.44 -17.70
N VAL A 652 -16.32 14.13 -17.57
CA VAL A 652 -15.49 13.27 -16.73
C VAL A 652 -14.08 13.18 -17.30
N HIS A 653 -13.96 13.11 -18.61
CA HIS A 653 -12.70 13.12 -19.34
C HIS A 653 -11.88 14.38 -18.97
N ASP A 654 -12.49 15.58 -19.12
CA ASP A 654 -11.83 16.85 -18.80
C ASP A 654 -11.46 16.95 -17.30
N GLN A 655 -12.32 16.45 -16.42
CA GLN A 655 -12.06 16.41 -14.98
C GLN A 655 -10.84 15.57 -14.63
N ILE A 656 -10.67 14.41 -15.24
CA ILE A 656 -9.53 13.55 -14.98
C ILE A 656 -8.28 14.06 -15.71
N LEU A 657 -8.38 14.42 -16.96
CA LEU A 657 -7.23 14.82 -17.78
C LEU A 657 -6.71 16.20 -17.36
N ASP A 658 -7.57 17.24 -17.40
CA ASP A 658 -7.17 18.65 -17.23
C ASP A 658 -6.97 19.04 -15.76
N GLN A 659 -7.55 18.28 -14.82
CA GLN A 659 -7.40 18.57 -13.40
C GLN A 659 -6.52 17.53 -12.71
N VAL A 660 -6.92 16.24 -12.67
CA VAL A 660 -6.16 15.25 -11.92
C VAL A 660 -4.78 15.03 -12.50
N MET A 661 -4.68 14.75 -13.81
CA MET A 661 -3.39 14.48 -14.46
C MET A 661 -2.52 15.74 -14.50
N VAL A 662 -3.05 16.88 -14.91
CA VAL A 662 -2.29 18.12 -14.96
C VAL A 662 -1.77 18.51 -13.59
N ALA A 663 -2.60 18.42 -12.52
CA ALA A 663 -2.15 18.72 -11.15
C ALA A 663 -0.97 17.82 -10.72
N ASN A 664 -1.01 16.54 -11.03
CA ASN A 664 0.09 15.63 -10.74
C ASN A 664 1.37 15.99 -11.51
N LEU A 665 1.24 16.39 -12.77
CA LEU A 665 2.38 16.74 -13.60
C LEU A 665 3.03 18.09 -13.21
N ILE A 666 2.23 19.06 -12.75
CA ILE A 666 2.75 20.39 -12.35
C ILE A 666 3.17 20.47 -10.89
N ASP A 667 2.80 19.50 -10.04
CA ASP A 667 3.26 19.47 -8.64
C ASP A 667 4.77 19.60 -8.55
N ASN A 668 5.25 20.48 -7.66
CA ASN A 668 6.68 20.71 -7.46
C ASN A 668 7.07 20.92 -5.99
N GLU A 669 6.12 20.74 -5.06
CA GLU A 669 6.41 20.77 -3.63
C GLU A 669 6.57 19.36 -3.03
N GLN A 670 5.92 18.34 -3.64
CA GLN A 670 5.86 16.96 -3.15
C GLN A 670 6.40 15.96 -4.17
N SER A 671 7.20 16.42 -5.11
CA SER A 671 7.64 15.63 -6.27
C SER A 671 9.14 15.37 -6.28
N TRP A 672 9.49 14.21 -6.82
CA TRP A 672 10.86 13.81 -7.18
C TRP A 672 10.89 13.38 -8.64
N GLU A 673 11.96 13.69 -9.33
CA GLU A 673 12.24 13.24 -10.70
C GLU A 673 13.24 12.08 -10.67
N LEU A 674 12.89 10.97 -11.33
CA LEU A 674 13.77 9.82 -11.52
C LEU A 674 14.82 10.15 -12.56
N GLN A 675 16.09 9.90 -12.22
CA GLN A 675 17.22 10.08 -13.11
C GLN A 675 17.61 8.77 -13.82
N SER A 676 18.39 8.86 -14.88
CA SER A 676 18.85 7.69 -15.65
C SER A 676 19.73 6.71 -14.87
N ASP A 677 20.31 7.14 -13.75
CA ASP A 677 21.10 6.32 -12.83
C ASP A 677 20.26 5.64 -11.73
N GLY A 678 18.96 5.90 -11.67
CA GLY A 678 18.02 5.37 -10.66
C GLY A 678 17.90 6.23 -9.40
N SER A 679 18.66 7.32 -9.29
CA SER A 679 18.49 8.29 -8.22
C SER A 679 17.20 9.11 -8.40
N TYR A 680 16.65 9.62 -7.30
CA TYR A 680 15.52 10.52 -7.32
C TYR A 680 15.95 11.89 -6.78
N VAL A 681 15.70 12.92 -7.58
CA VAL A 681 16.03 14.31 -7.22
C VAL A 681 14.74 15.04 -6.89
N ARG A 682 14.67 15.66 -5.70
CA ARG A 682 13.52 16.46 -5.30
C ARG A 682 13.36 17.68 -6.20
N VAL A 683 12.15 17.89 -6.71
CA VAL A 683 11.85 19.04 -7.56
C VAL A 683 11.88 20.32 -6.72
N SER A 684 12.57 21.35 -7.23
CA SER A 684 12.57 22.67 -6.59
C SER A 684 11.30 23.44 -6.97
N PRO A 685 10.54 23.98 -6.01
CA PRO A 685 9.30 24.74 -6.30
C PRO A 685 9.54 26.02 -7.12
N GLY A 686 10.75 26.59 -7.09
CA GLY A 686 11.09 27.84 -7.77
C GLY A 686 10.19 28.99 -7.33
N SER A 687 9.85 29.88 -8.26
CA SER A 687 9.00 31.08 -8.01
C SER A 687 7.49 30.78 -8.02
N ARG A 688 7.08 29.56 -8.36
CA ARG A 688 5.67 29.16 -8.47
C ARG A 688 5.43 27.80 -7.80
N PRO A 689 5.36 27.77 -6.45
CA PRO A 689 5.10 26.55 -5.73
C PRO A 689 3.67 26.07 -6.03
N PHE A 690 3.55 24.77 -6.30
CA PHE A 690 2.26 24.11 -6.49
C PHE A 690 2.25 22.77 -5.76
N ASN A 691 1.28 22.63 -4.85
CA ASN A 691 1.05 21.41 -4.06
C ASN A 691 -0.32 20.85 -4.44
N LEU A 692 -0.31 19.68 -5.08
CA LEU A 692 -1.54 19.08 -5.59
C LEU A 692 -2.53 18.71 -4.47
N HIS A 693 -2.05 18.21 -3.31
CA HIS A 693 -2.94 17.88 -2.21
C HIS A 693 -3.65 19.11 -1.64
N ARG A 694 -2.91 20.20 -1.44
CA ARG A 694 -3.49 21.48 -1.02
C ARG A 694 -4.47 22.04 -2.06
N TYR A 695 -4.12 21.92 -3.34
CA TYR A 695 -4.98 22.34 -4.44
C TYR A 695 -6.34 21.64 -4.37
N PHE A 696 -6.37 20.31 -4.29
CA PHE A 696 -7.64 19.56 -4.23
C PHE A 696 -8.39 19.72 -2.91
N MET A 697 -7.71 19.94 -1.79
CA MET A 697 -8.38 20.25 -0.52
C MET A 697 -9.13 21.60 -0.58
N THR A 698 -8.64 22.57 -1.34
CA THR A 698 -9.16 23.94 -1.37
C THR A 698 -10.07 24.24 -2.56
N ASN A 699 -9.97 23.48 -3.65
CA ASN A 699 -10.75 23.73 -4.85
C ASN A 699 -12.08 22.95 -4.87
N PRO A 700 -13.06 23.40 -5.68
CA PRO A 700 -14.34 22.73 -5.82
C PRO A 700 -14.22 21.28 -6.26
N SER A 701 -15.25 20.51 -5.89
CA SER A 701 -15.39 19.10 -6.23
C SER A 701 -15.33 18.84 -7.75
N LEU A 702 -14.70 17.71 -8.13
CA LEU A 702 -14.71 17.25 -9.52
C LEU A 702 -16.09 16.76 -9.97
N SER A 703 -16.88 16.17 -9.08
CA SER A 703 -18.16 15.52 -9.40
C SER A 703 -19.25 16.48 -9.90
N GLY A 704 -18.99 17.77 -9.88
CA GLY A 704 -19.89 18.83 -10.33
C GLY A 704 -19.86 20.00 -9.37
N ARG A 705 -20.15 21.18 -9.90
CA ARG A 705 -20.04 22.44 -9.15
C ARG A 705 -21.37 22.95 -8.66
N GLY A 706 -22.47 22.33 -9.05
CA GLY A 706 -23.82 22.73 -8.67
C GLY A 706 -24.17 24.20 -8.85
N ALA A 707 -25.33 24.59 -8.34
CA ALA A 707 -25.80 25.99 -8.33
C ALA A 707 -24.91 26.93 -7.49
N ALA A 708 -24.05 26.40 -6.60
CA ALA A 708 -23.14 27.20 -5.78
C ALA A 708 -22.09 28.02 -6.56
N LEU A 709 -21.91 27.73 -7.85
CA LEU A 709 -20.97 28.44 -8.73
C LEU A 709 -21.63 29.48 -9.65
N GLN A 710 -22.85 29.87 -9.39
CA GLN A 710 -23.45 31.03 -10.06
C GLN A 710 -22.82 32.39 -9.63
N GLY A 711 -21.85 32.39 -8.71
CA GLY A 711 -21.05 33.52 -8.28
C GLY A 711 -19.57 33.37 -8.64
N SER A 712 -19.15 34.10 -9.63
CA SER A 712 -17.86 34.73 -9.97
C SER A 712 -16.50 33.97 -9.93
N ASP A 713 -16.29 32.84 -9.33
CA ASP A 713 -14.96 32.21 -9.29
C ASP A 713 -14.86 31.01 -10.23
N SER A 714 -14.35 31.30 -11.46
CA SER A 714 -13.90 30.24 -12.36
C SER A 714 -12.82 29.39 -11.68
N VAL A 715 -12.96 28.05 -11.71
CA VAL A 715 -11.86 27.18 -11.32
C VAL A 715 -10.63 27.57 -12.13
N PRO A 716 -9.48 27.77 -11.48
CA PRO A 716 -8.25 28.04 -12.19
C PRO A 716 -8.01 26.92 -13.21
N LYS A 717 -7.98 27.24 -14.48
CA LYS A 717 -7.54 26.27 -15.48
C LYS A 717 -6.07 26.00 -15.24
N LEU A 718 -5.75 24.77 -14.87
CA LEU A 718 -4.37 24.33 -14.77
C LEU A 718 -3.79 24.27 -16.17
N SER A 719 -2.58 24.76 -16.35
CA SER A 719 -1.89 24.73 -17.65
C SER A 719 -0.49 24.18 -17.51
N LEU A 720 -0.15 23.21 -18.34
CA LEU A 720 1.21 22.79 -18.56
C LEU A 720 1.95 23.88 -19.34
N ARG A 721 2.93 24.54 -18.74
CA ARG A 721 3.93 25.25 -19.51
C ARG A 721 5.10 24.31 -19.75
N ARG A 722 5.31 23.89 -21.00
CA ARG A 722 6.52 23.15 -21.38
C ARG A 722 7.74 24.05 -21.06
N ARG A 723 8.72 23.51 -20.36
CA ARG A 723 10.07 24.10 -20.34
C ARG A 723 10.63 23.88 -21.77
N HIS A 724 10.86 24.97 -22.50
CA HIS A 724 11.67 24.97 -23.71
C HIS A 724 13.12 24.85 -23.34
#